data_4aa0669aac47606d935751e309e0deda
#
_entry.id   4aa0669aac47606d935751e309e0deda
#
_cell.length_a   1.000
_cell.length_b   1.000
_cell.length_c   1.000
_cell.angle_alpha   90.00
_cell.angle_beta   90.00
_cell.angle_gamma   90.00
#
_symmetry.space_group_name_H-M   'P 1'
#
loop_
_entity.id
_entity.type
_entity.pdbx_description
1 polymer ?
#
loop_
_entity_poly.entity_id
_entity_poly.type
_entity_poly.pdbx_seq_one_letter_code
_entity_poly.pdbx_strand_id
1 'polypeptide(L)'
;MRTLLLGIFILFKGAICMSEYNFNEVIRHFAVGNGKVFVVTDSQLHQMRHDLEVEKIKVISSTTDQNAVNILLPFEANGTLITCGTLNCGHCEVLDINDITRTIYRENTLPVGPLVNESSVAFLVDYPGDSNGTYMLVGRENNDEKKMCTDAGVVLYNTLYTQYGDIFSKSGSATTEAYIKIPGVEWVDGFQVSSQFQSYLFANINLTSKIKKVVFFKMDNNQKKTEMTRSLKVATLRCCDDQLRQKLVSSAFISSESSLLWMGIFTAERPDHPENTVLAIYNITASRPVNPPEEIRCSPDCPRSRQNNEPVVDPLAVVFKHNSMTSVAAKIKGSWTVLYIGTANGQLIKLVLDTDYRSGCAKVLYRSDDDRMVFPRMYFDPVDHNYIYIALRNQIKRVAVTQCGMYGTLRDCIGSMDPFCGWCGVTKRCCLQKECTAPSWISIAKDSFQKELISFQVISLIPGEINLTVYLHLEATGSLPLTCTFKAGSVDLCTSPVAHFPSCSCNFLEKHLSSDRLKVTVTVNISDQIFTDSLTLRSCPNITENTQSDAQCTACVSARCYWNNSGMKCTWTPKSAPYVHIQDICKQYSSEKNNMPEILALWPNEVSFHGKNNAVIKGKNLELVERIRFQGFMDCSLKETPVLERSNDTLRFHIPSGNKETVRMCVVTAGGRCYSNATVTYISQPTCTELQPGVTWSSGERKIQVLGSKLEIVDTVTIDTFPNEIILKSYDKSFWFHTHKQRDFRAAGPFTVSLRVVNSTVACLGTLSYHPDPEFTSFTTSKVVNDVLVIIQKKEDRLNLTEEELTVWGIQEEKQFECKIVEFKSSAVTCRISGDKDGEIKLDSLRIRLVNVTETVLKTPGAAYPFILVALVILIVLGAVAGVFIHRKSQRQMNAHLEPMQNEIRN
;
A
#
# COMPACT_ATOMS: atom_id res chain seq x y z
N MET A 1 1.79 43.01 7.11
CA MET A 1 2.45 42.44 5.92
C MET A 1 2.88 40.96 6.06
N ARG A 2 3.14 40.40 7.24
CA ARG A 2 3.43 38.96 7.44
C ARG A 2 2.19 38.06 7.49
N THR A 3 1.02 38.56 7.80
CA THR A 3 -0.26 37.82 7.84
C THR A 3 -0.96 37.73 6.49
N LEU A 4 -0.62 38.60 5.54
CA LEU A 4 -1.15 38.52 4.15
C LEU A 4 -0.37 37.54 3.27
N LEU A 5 0.89 37.24 3.59
CA LEU A 5 1.70 36.26 2.85
C LEU A 5 1.38 34.80 3.23
N LEU A 6 0.82 34.53 4.43
CA LEU A 6 0.34 33.18 4.79
C LEU A 6 -0.99 32.83 4.12
N GLY A 7 -1.83 33.82 3.80
CA GLY A 7 -3.11 33.60 3.10
C GLY A 7 -2.95 33.30 1.60
N ILE A 8 -1.86 33.70 0.97
CA ILE A 8 -1.61 33.49 -0.48
C ILE A 8 -0.94 32.14 -0.73
N PHE A 9 -0.22 31.57 0.25
CA PHE A 9 0.38 30.23 0.11
C PHE A 9 -0.63 29.07 0.27
N ILE A 10 -1.83 29.35 0.81
CA ILE A 10 -2.91 28.34 0.94
C ILE A 10 -3.74 28.23 -0.36
N LEU A 11 -3.67 29.19 -1.27
CA LEU A 11 -4.46 29.21 -2.50
C LEU A 11 -3.77 28.58 -3.74
N PHE A 12 -2.54 28.06 -3.64
CA PHE A 12 -1.80 27.45 -4.77
C PHE A 12 -1.29 26.03 -4.54
N LYS A 13 -1.70 25.35 -3.48
CA LYS A 13 -1.77 23.88 -3.54
C LYS A 13 -3.11 23.57 -4.21
N GLY A 14 -3.09 23.32 -5.52
CA GLY A 14 -4.10 22.52 -6.19
C GLY A 14 -4.09 21.16 -5.48
N ALA A 15 -4.73 21.07 -4.32
CA ALA A 15 -4.95 19.83 -3.62
C ALA A 15 -5.71 18.94 -4.62
N ILE A 16 -5.05 17.90 -5.11
CA ILE A 16 -5.73 16.76 -5.71
C ILE A 16 -6.66 16.30 -4.59
N CYS A 17 -7.94 16.68 -4.69
CA CYS A 17 -8.93 16.37 -3.67
C CYS A 17 -9.20 14.88 -3.78
N MET A 18 -8.38 14.07 -3.11
CA MET A 18 -8.70 12.67 -2.86
C MET A 18 -9.83 12.71 -1.85
N SER A 19 -11.05 12.49 -2.29
CA SER A 19 -12.12 12.25 -1.35
C SER A 19 -11.96 10.84 -0.78
N GLU A 20 -12.07 10.72 0.52
CA GLU A 20 -11.97 9.46 1.24
C GLU A 20 -12.98 9.43 2.38
N TYR A 21 -13.40 8.22 2.72
CA TYR A 21 -14.24 8.00 3.88
C TYR A 21 -13.78 6.77 4.65
N ASN A 22 -13.67 6.91 5.99
CA ASN A 22 -13.27 5.83 6.89
C ASN A 22 -14.51 5.30 7.63
N PHE A 23 -14.69 3.99 7.58
CA PHE A 23 -15.75 3.29 8.30
C PHE A 23 -15.20 2.74 9.63
N ASN A 24 -16.06 2.62 10.63
CA ASN A 24 -15.74 1.95 11.88
C ASN A 24 -15.67 0.42 11.73
N GLU A 25 -16.28 -0.12 10.66
CA GLU A 25 -16.39 -1.54 10.36
C GLU A 25 -15.61 -1.89 9.08
N VAL A 26 -15.41 -3.19 8.86
CA VAL A 26 -14.76 -3.71 7.64
C VAL A 26 -15.73 -3.63 6.46
N ILE A 27 -15.24 -3.16 5.32
CA ILE A 27 -16.00 -3.18 4.05
C ILE A 27 -16.06 -4.62 3.55
N ARG A 28 -17.26 -5.09 3.25
CA ARG A 28 -17.54 -6.43 2.72
C ARG A 28 -17.79 -6.41 1.22
N HIS A 29 -18.47 -5.38 0.75
CA HIS A 29 -18.78 -5.21 -0.66
C HIS A 29 -18.97 -3.72 -0.99
N PHE A 30 -18.76 -3.34 -2.25
CA PHE A 30 -19.19 -2.04 -2.73
C PHE A 30 -19.54 -2.09 -4.22
N ALA A 31 -20.40 -1.19 -4.66
CA ALA A 31 -20.81 -1.04 -6.04
C ALA A 31 -21.04 0.45 -6.36
N VAL A 32 -21.00 0.79 -7.64
CA VAL A 32 -21.20 2.17 -8.13
C VAL A 32 -22.29 2.15 -9.20
N GLY A 33 -23.25 3.06 -9.10
CA GLY A 33 -24.33 3.21 -10.08
C GLY A 33 -25.15 4.45 -9.83
N ASN A 34 -25.73 5.00 -10.88
CA ASN A 34 -26.56 6.22 -10.85
C ASN A 34 -25.88 7.43 -10.17
N GLY A 35 -24.56 7.58 -10.41
CA GLY A 35 -23.76 8.65 -9.79
C GLY A 35 -23.58 8.52 -8.27
N LYS A 36 -23.89 7.36 -7.69
CA LYS A 36 -23.77 7.05 -6.27
C LYS A 36 -22.85 5.89 -6.02
N VAL A 37 -22.32 5.84 -4.79
CA VAL A 37 -21.48 4.74 -4.29
C VAL A 37 -22.22 4.05 -3.16
N PHE A 38 -22.38 2.74 -3.27
CA PHE A 38 -23.02 1.89 -2.27
C PHE A 38 -21.94 1.04 -1.60
N VAL A 39 -21.84 1.11 -0.27
CA VAL A 39 -20.84 0.38 0.50
C VAL A 39 -21.50 -0.45 1.59
N VAL A 40 -21.22 -1.73 1.60
CA VAL A 40 -21.65 -2.67 2.62
C VAL A 40 -20.50 -2.89 3.60
N THR A 41 -20.77 -2.65 4.88
CA THR A 41 -19.91 -3.00 6.01
C THR A 41 -20.44 -4.23 6.73
N ASP A 42 -19.87 -4.62 7.88
CA ASP A 42 -20.31 -5.79 8.63
C ASP A 42 -21.82 -5.72 9.02
N SER A 43 -22.33 -4.53 9.35
CA SER A 43 -23.71 -4.37 9.84
C SER A 43 -24.56 -3.38 9.04
N GLN A 44 -23.98 -2.59 8.14
CA GLN A 44 -24.65 -1.45 7.50
C GLN A 44 -24.44 -1.41 5.99
N LEU A 45 -25.46 -0.90 5.29
CA LEU A 45 -25.38 -0.46 3.90
C LEU A 45 -25.38 1.06 3.87
N HIS A 46 -24.36 1.65 3.28
CA HIS A 46 -24.21 3.08 3.12
C HIS A 46 -24.47 3.49 1.67
N GLN A 47 -25.25 4.54 1.47
CA GLN A 47 -25.42 5.25 0.20
C GLN A 47 -24.65 6.56 0.27
N MET A 48 -23.75 6.75 -0.66
CA MET A 48 -22.85 7.90 -0.71
C MET A 48 -22.96 8.58 -2.08
N ARG A 49 -22.71 9.89 -2.13
CA ARG A 49 -22.53 10.61 -3.40
C ARG A 49 -21.22 10.20 -4.08
N HIS A 50 -21.06 10.63 -5.32
CA HIS A 50 -19.82 10.37 -6.09
C HIS A 50 -18.54 10.97 -5.44
N ASP A 51 -18.67 11.99 -4.57
CA ASP A 51 -17.58 12.60 -3.80
C ASP A 51 -17.38 11.95 -2.42
N LEU A 52 -18.05 10.82 -2.16
CA LEU A 52 -18.00 10.02 -0.93
C LEU A 52 -18.64 10.68 0.31
N GLU A 53 -19.53 11.66 0.11
CA GLU A 53 -20.39 12.16 1.18
C GLU A 53 -21.55 11.18 1.44
N VAL A 54 -21.73 10.77 2.71
CA VAL A 54 -22.77 9.83 3.10
C VAL A 54 -24.15 10.50 3.04
N GLU A 55 -25.09 9.94 2.27
CA GLU A 55 -26.46 10.43 2.15
C GLU A 55 -27.43 9.65 3.05
N LYS A 56 -27.33 8.31 3.05
CA LYS A 56 -28.24 7.40 3.75
C LYS A 56 -27.48 6.20 4.30
N ILE A 57 -28.01 5.66 5.41
CA ILE A 57 -27.49 4.43 6.03
C ILE A 57 -28.68 3.52 6.34
N LYS A 58 -28.54 2.24 5.99
CA LYS A 58 -29.50 1.17 6.31
C LYS A 58 -28.80 0.07 7.11
N VAL A 59 -29.37 -0.32 8.25
CA VAL A 59 -28.90 -1.48 9.02
C VAL A 59 -29.35 -2.76 8.31
N ILE A 60 -28.41 -3.69 8.06
CA ILE A 60 -28.63 -4.96 7.33
C ILE A 60 -28.45 -6.20 8.21
N SER A 61 -27.79 -6.08 9.35
CA SER A 61 -27.54 -7.17 10.30
C SER A 61 -27.77 -6.71 11.73
N SER A 62 -28.40 -7.55 12.55
CA SER A 62 -28.48 -7.34 14.00
C SER A 62 -27.39 -8.16 14.69
N THR A 63 -27.14 -7.89 15.97
CA THR A 63 -26.16 -8.63 16.78
C THR A 63 -26.44 -10.14 16.92
N THR A 64 -27.64 -10.57 16.57
CA THR A 64 -28.12 -11.96 16.65
C THR A 64 -28.08 -12.70 15.31
N ASP A 65 -28.20 -11.99 14.19
CA ASP A 65 -28.32 -12.58 12.86
C ASP A 65 -27.11 -12.18 12.00
N GLN A 66 -26.23 -13.14 11.72
CA GLN A 66 -25.08 -12.93 10.82
C GLN A 66 -25.57 -12.98 9.36
N ASN A 67 -25.91 -11.82 8.81
CA ASN A 67 -26.23 -11.67 7.39
C ASN A 67 -25.08 -10.95 6.67
N ALA A 68 -24.33 -11.67 5.84
CA ALA A 68 -23.32 -11.07 4.98
C ALA A 68 -23.90 -10.82 3.59
N VAL A 69 -23.87 -9.58 3.10
CA VAL A 69 -24.30 -9.24 1.74
C VAL A 69 -23.24 -9.65 0.73
N ASN A 70 -23.57 -10.60 -0.14
CA ASN A 70 -22.69 -11.14 -1.19
C ASN A 70 -22.96 -10.52 -2.56
N ILE A 71 -24.16 -10.02 -2.80
CA ILE A 71 -24.57 -9.43 -4.06
C ILE A 71 -25.05 -8.02 -3.82
N LEU A 72 -24.52 -7.08 -4.60
CA LEU A 72 -24.89 -5.67 -4.57
C LEU A 72 -24.90 -5.16 -6.02
N LEU A 73 -26.09 -5.01 -6.62
CA LEU A 73 -26.27 -4.71 -8.03
C LEU A 73 -27.13 -3.46 -8.22
N PRO A 74 -26.55 -2.32 -8.61
CA PRO A 74 -27.31 -1.17 -9.09
C PRO A 74 -28.01 -1.51 -10.42
N PHE A 75 -29.33 -1.38 -10.45
CA PHE A 75 -30.14 -1.51 -11.67
C PHE A 75 -30.67 -0.13 -12.05
N GLU A 76 -29.81 0.65 -12.72
CA GLU A 76 -30.07 2.07 -13.03
C GLU A 76 -31.30 2.27 -13.92
N ALA A 77 -31.46 1.44 -14.95
CA ALA A 77 -32.58 1.53 -15.87
C ALA A 77 -33.95 1.40 -15.17
N ASN A 78 -34.00 0.72 -14.03
CA ASN A 78 -35.21 0.54 -13.22
C ASN A 78 -35.23 1.40 -11.96
N GLY A 79 -34.20 2.17 -11.67
CA GLY A 79 -34.10 2.98 -10.46
C GLY A 79 -34.00 2.17 -9.17
N THR A 80 -33.47 0.95 -9.21
CA THR A 80 -33.42 0.04 -8.07
C THR A 80 -32.00 -0.43 -7.75
N LEU A 81 -31.80 -0.86 -6.50
CA LEU A 81 -30.59 -1.52 -6.01
C LEU A 81 -30.96 -2.92 -5.50
N ILE A 82 -30.44 -3.96 -6.10
CA ILE A 82 -30.62 -5.33 -5.66
C ILE A 82 -29.52 -5.71 -4.68
N THR A 83 -29.90 -6.20 -3.48
CA THR A 83 -28.97 -6.68 -2.47
C THR A 83 -29.36 -8.09 -2.06
N CYS A 84 -28.41 -9.02 -2.04
CA CYS A 84 -28.63 -10.37 -1.53
C CYS A 84 -27.56 -10.75 -0.51
N GLY A 85 -28.00 -11.41 0.56
CA GLY A 85 -27.14 -11.87 1.66
C GLY A 85 -27.32 -13.35 1.96
N THR A 86 -26.64 -13.80 3.01
CA THR A 86 -26.48 -15.23 3.37
C THR A 86 -27.59 -15.76 4.30
N LEU A 87 -28.45 -14.90 4.81
CA LEU A 87 -29.52 -15.31 5.72
C LEU A 87 -30.45 -16.32 5.05
N ASN A 88 -30.80 -17.42 5.73
CA ASN A 88 -31.69 -18.47 5.22
C ASN A 88 -31.28 -19.08 3.86
N CYS A 89 -30.02 -19.27 3.61
CA CYS A 89 -29.44 -19.69 2.32
C CYS A 89 -29.53 -18.66 1.20
N GLY A 90 -29.95 -17.45 1.51
CA GLY A 90 -30.06 -16.33 0.60
C GLY A 90 -31.30 -15.49 0.87
N HIS A 91 -31.12 -14.25 1.18
CA HIS A 91 -32.13 -13.24 1.41
C HIS A 91 -31.89 -12.09 0.47
N CYS A 92 -32.84 -11.73 -0.36
CA CYS A 92 -32.70 -10.63 -1.32
C CYS A 92 -33.70 -9.52 -1.06
N GLU A 93 -33.25 -8.29 -1.22
CA GLU A 93 -34.06 -7.08 -1.20
C GLU A 93 -33.84 -6.27 -2.48
N VAL A 94 -34.92 -5.67 -2.95
CA VAL A 94 -34.92 -4.63 -3.99
C VAL A 94 -35.21 -3.30 -3.30
N LEU A 95 -34.25 -2.41 -3.32
CA LEU A 95 -34.28 -1.11 -2.68
C LEU A 95 -34.42 0.00 -3.74
N ASP A 96 -34.96 1.17 -3.33
CA ASP A 96 -34.90 2.36 -4.17
C ASP A 96 -33.47 2.85 -4.28
N ILE A 97 -32.96 3.04 -5.50
CA ILE A 97 -31.54 3.44 -5.75
C ILE A 97 -31.25 4.86 -5.24
N ASN A 98 -32.28 5.70 -5.08
CA ASN A 98 -32.16 7.06 -4.57
C ASN A 98 -32.33 7.15 -3.05
N ASP A 99 -33.03 6.16 -2.44
CA ASP A 99 -33.20 6.05 -1.00
C ASP A 99 -33.18 4.59 -0.55
N ILE A 100 -32.03 4.07 -0.18
CA ILE A 100 -31.84 2.69 0.26
C ILE A 100 -32.60 2.30 1.52
N THR A 101 -33.14 3.25 2.26
CA THR A 101 -33.99 2.94 3.41
C THR A 101 -35.38 2.42 3.00
N ARG A 102 -35.80 2.67 1.74
CA ARG A 102 -37.05 2.23 1.16
C ARG A 102 -36.88 0.88 0.47
N THR A 103 -37.41 -0.17 1.08
CA THR A 103 -37.49 -1.51 0.47
C THR A 103 -38.73 -1.58 -0.44
N ILE A 104 -38.51 -1.92 -1.71
CA ILE A 104 -39.57 -2.10 -2.72
C ILE A 104 -40.09 -3.52 -2.68
N TYR A 105 -39.19 -4.51 -2.61
CA TYR A 105 -39.52 -5.93 -2.59
C TYR A 105 -38.52 -6.69 -1.71
N ARG A 106 -38.97 -7.80 -1.08
CA ARG A 106 -38.15 -8.66 -0.24
C ARG A 106 -38.49 -10.13 -0.50
N GLU A 107 -37.44 -10.94 -0.67
CA GLU A 107 -37.48 -12.39 -0.77
C GLU A 107 -36.63 -13.01 0.32
N ASN A 108 -37.20 -13.86 1.15
CA ASN A 108 -36.52 -14.38 2.35
C ASN A 108 -35.80 -15.71 2.14
N THR A 109 -35.99 -16.37 1.01
CA THR A 109 -35.49 -17.74 0.75
C THR A 109 -35.02 -17.91 -0.68
N LEU A 110 -34.15 -16.99 -1.18
CA LEU A 110 -33.59 -17.09 -2.51
C LEU A 110 -32.18 -17.70 -2.41
N PRO A 111 -31.94 -18.90 -2.96
CA PRO A 111 -30.64 -19.57 -2.82
C PRO A 111 -29.59 -18.98 -3.76
N VAL A 112 -29.04 -17.83 -3.40
CA VAL A 112 -28.06 -17.06 -4.19
C VAL A 112 -26.65 -17.01 -3.57
N GLY A 113 -26.51 -17.43 -2.30
CA GLY A 113 -25.22 -17.42 -1.61
C GLY A 113 -25.37 -17.95 -0.19
N PRO A 114 -25.04 -19.21 0.06
CA PRO A 114 -25.43 -19.87 1.30
C PRO A 114 -24.55 -19.56 2.51
N LEU A 115 -23.30 -19.11 2.35
CA LEU A 115 -22.36 -18.90 3.46
C LEU A 115 -21.55 -17.60 3.38
N VAL A 116 -21.07 -17.15 4.52
CA VAL A 116 -20.34 -15.88 4.71
C VAL A 116 -19.02 -15.82 3.94
N ASN A 117 -18.39 -16.96 3.69
CA ASN A 117 -17.06 -17.05 3.04
C ASN A 117 -17.13 -17.64 1.63
N GLU A 118 -18.30 -17.86 1.06
CA GLU A 118 -18.46 -18.44 -0.26
C GLU A 118 -18.62 -17.36 -1.34
N SER A 119 -18.08 -17.64 -2.54
CA SER A 119 -18.13 -16.74 -3.67
C SER A 119 -19.40 -16.90 -4.47
N SER A 120 -20.22 -15.88 -4.53
CA SER A 120 -21.30 -15.75 -5.50
C SER A 120 -21.02 -14.56 -6.42
N VAL A 121 -21.24 -14.73 -7.71
CA VAL A 121 -21.13 -13.67 -8.71
C VAL A 121 -22.49 -13.45 -9.34
N ALA A 122 -22.96 -12.20 -9.37
CA ALA A 122 -24.19 -11.84 -10.03
C ALA A 122 -24.01 -10.58 -10.88
N PHE A 123 -24.73 -10.51 -11.98
CA PHE A 123 -24.79 -9.33 -12.85
C PHE A 123 -26.08 -9.33 -13.66
N LEU A 124 -26.44 -8.17 -14.19
CA LEU A 124 -27.61 -8.01 -15.04
C LEU A 124 -27.30 -8.42 -16.46
N VAL A 125 -28.25 -9.11 -17.10
CA VAL A 125 -28.15 -9.57 -18.47
C VAL A 125 -29.42 -9.24 -19.25
N ASP A 126 -29.25 -8.78 -20.49
CA ASP A 126 -30.35 -8.45 -21.39
C ASP A 126 -30.62 -9.58 -22.37
N TYR A 127 -31.91 -9.86 -22.59
CA TYR A 127 -32.43 -10.79 -23.57
C TYR A 127 -33.42 -10.07 -24.49
N PRO A 128 -33.00 -9.54 -25.63
CA PRO A 128 -33.84 -8.73 -26.52
C PRO A 128 -35.05 -9.48 -27.10
N GLY A 129 -35.04 -10.80 -27.09
CA GLY A 129 -36.15 -11.64 -27.51
C GLY A 129 -37.28 -11.79 -26.48
N ASP A 130 -37.09 -11.29 -25.24
CA ASP A 130 -38.08 -11.34 -24.17
C ASP A 130 -38.69 -9.94 -23.90
N SER A 131 -39.98 -9.88 -23.63
CA SER A 131 -40.72 -8.63 -23.44
C SER A 131 -40.27 -7.79 -22.22
N ASN A 132 -39.56 -8.39 -21.28
CA ASN A 132 -39.01 -7.73 -20.07
C ASN A 132 -37.50 -7.62 -20.00
N GLY A 133 -36.82 -8.00 -21.06
CA GLY A 133 -35.46 -7.72 -21.44
C GLY A 133 -34.34 -8.04 -20.45
N THR A 134 -34.41 -7.64 -19.19
CA THR A 134 -33.28 -7.69 -18.24
C THR A 134 -33.54 -8.68 -17.09
N TYR A 135 -32.53 -9.50 -16.80
CA TYR A 135 -32.56 -10.56 -15.78
C TYR A 135 -31.29 -10.50 -14.91
N MET A 136 -31.36 -11.10 -13.71
CA MET A 136 -30.17 -11.29 -12.87
C MET A 136 -29.60 -12.69 -13.10
N LEU A 137 -28.40 -12.76 -13.65
CA LEU A 137 -27.64 -14.00 -13.81
C LEU A 137 -26.73 -14.20 -12.60
N VAL A 138 -26.83 -15.37 -11.96
CA VAL A 138 -26.07 -15.69 -10.74
C VAL A 138 -25.27 -16.96 -10.94
N GLY A 139 -23.95 -16.87 -10.68
CA GLY A 139 -23.11 -18.02 -10.42
C GLY A 139 -23.06 -18.26 -8.91
N ARG A 140 -23.48 -19.43 -8.47
CA ARG A 140 -23.54 -19.81 -7.04
C ARG A 140 -22.65 -21.02 -6.75
N GLU A 141 -22.04 -21.05 -5.58
CA GLU A 141 -21.19 -22.14 -5.09
C GLU A 141 -22.02 -23.24 -4.40
N ASN A 142 -21.46 -24.47 -4.33
CA ASN A 142 -22.08 -25.60 -3.64
C ASN A 142 -21.60 -25.70 -2.19
N ASN A 143 -22.52 -25.91 -1.27
CA ASN A 143 -22.21 -26.19 0.11
C ASN A 143 -22.56 -27.63 0.50
N ASP A 144 -21.57 -28.50 0.51
CA ASP A 144 -21.72 -29.92 0.89
C ASP A 144 -22.09 -30.13 2.38
N GLU A 145 -21.82 -29.14 3.26
CA GLU A 145 -22.03 -29.31 4.71
C GLU A 145 -23.49 -29.09 5.15
N LYS A 146 -24.25 -28.30 4.40
CA LYS A 146 -25.66 -28.04 4.71
C LYS A 146 -26.57 -28.47 3.52
N LYS A 147 -27.02 -29.68 3.53
CA LYS A 147 -27.96 -30.24 2.53
C LYS A 147 -29.28 -29.46 2.28
N MET A 148 -29.41 -28.29 2.90
CA MET A 148 -30.61 -27.44 2.77
C MET A 148 -30.46 -26.32 1.77
N CYS A 149 -29.24 -25.95 1.39
CA CYS A 149 -28.95 -24.94 0.37
C CYS A 149 -28.51 -25.64 -0.91
N THR A 150 -28.90 -25.20 -2.03
CA THR A 150 -28.88 -25.85 -3.34
C THR A 150 -27.45 -26.16 -3.90
N ASP A 151 -27.42 -27.01 -4.94
CA ASP A 151 -26.23 -27.35 -5.71
C ASP A 151 -25.58 -26.11 -6.39
N ALA A 152 -24.23 -26.18 -6.61
CA ALA A 152 -23.50 -25.17 -7.41
C ALA A 152 -24.09 -25.06 -8.82
N GLY A 153 -24.10 -23.84 -9.35
CA GLY A 153 -24.63 -23.66 -10.69
C GLY A 153 -24.76 -22.23 -11.17
N VAL A 154 -25.34 -22.09 -12.33
CA VAL A 154 -25.66 -20.81 -12.97
C VAL A 154 -27.17 -20.70 -13.09
N VAL A 155 -27.75 -19.65 -12.55
CA VAL A 155 -29.21 -19.47 -12.47
C VAL A 155 -29.60 -18.07 -12.97
N LEU A 156 -30.75 -18.01 -13.67
CA LEU A 156 -31.33 -16.77 -14.16
C LEU A 156 -32.62 -16.43 -13.40
N TYR A 157 -32.67 -15.24 -12.81
CA TYR A 157 -33.83 -14.74 -12.06
C TYR A 157 -34.46 -13.50 -12.70
N ASN A 158 -35.77 -13.37 -12.58
CA ASN A 158 -36.47 -12.17 -12.99
C ASN A 158 -36.08 -11.00 -12.09
N THR A 159 -35.93 -9.80 -12.67
CA THR A 159 -35.63 -8.56 -11.93
C THR A 159 -36.89 -7.67 -11.77
N LEU A 160 -37.96 -7.94 -12.50
CA LEU A 160 -39.17 -7.17 -12.55
C LEU A 160 -40.41 -8.08 -12.41
N TYR A 161 -41.53 -7.52 -11.95
CA TYR A 161 -42.81 -8.15 -12.02
C TYR A 161 -43.22 -8.41 -13.47
N THR A 162 -43.70 -9.60 -13.75
CA THR A 162 -44.20 -9.98 -15.05
C THR A 162 -45.58 -10.59 -14.87
N GLN A 163 -46.38 -10.63 -15.91
CA GLN A 163 -47.69 -11.34 -15.87
C GLN A 163 -47.51 -12.86 -15.65
N TYR A 164 -46.32 -13.39 -15.67
CA TYR A 164 -45.94 -14.79 -15.51
C TYR A 164 -45.10 -15.09 -14.25
N GLY A 165 -44.85 -14.11 -13.39
CA GLY A 165 -44.15 -14.33 -12.14
C GLY A 165 -43.61 -13.09 -11.46
N ASP A 166 -43.36 -13.25 -10.18
CA ASP A 166 -42.82 -12.22 -9.29
C ASP A 166 -41.36 -11.92 -9.51
N ILE A 167 -40.88 -10.86 -8.90
CA ILE A 167 -39.46 -10.56 -8.78
C ILE A 167 -38.78 -11.78 -8.15
N PHE A 168 -37.58 -12.11 -8.65
CA PHE A 168 -36.79 -13.29 -8.26
C PHE A 168 -37.43 -14.64 -8.50
N SER A 169 -38.62 -14.70 -9.09
CA SER A 169 -39.18 -15.99 -9.49
C SER A 169 -38.30 -16.61 -10.60
N LYS A 170 -38.11 -17.89 -10.54
CA LYS A 170 -37.55 -18.71 -11.63
C LYS A 170 -38.58 -18.93 -12.75
N SER A 171 -39.59 -18.06 -12.84
CA SER A 171 -40.87 -18.29 -13.40
C SER A 171 -40.96 -18.70 -14.83
N GLY A 172 -42.03 -19.41 -15.05
CA GLY A 172 -42.59 -19.96 -16.28
C GLY A 172 -41.96 -21.35 -16.55
N SER A 173 -42.71 -22.27 -16.86
CA SER A 173 -42.61 -23.71 -17.13
C SER A 173 -41.21 -24.37 -17.37
N ALA A 174 -40.12 -23.63 -17.34
CA ALA A 174 -38.74 -24.15 -17.40
C ALA A 174 -37.83 -23.30 -16.53
N THR A 175 -37.33 -23.81 -15.43
CA THR A 175 -36.22 -23.29 -14.64
C THR A 175 -35.01 -23.18 -15.55
N THR A 176 -34.49 -21.96 -15.78
CA THR A 176 -33.30 -21.76 -16.56
C THR A 176 -32.09 -21.87 -15.63
N GLU A 177 -31.59 -23.08 -15.45
CA GLU A 177 -30.50 -23.43 -14.56
C GLU A 177 -29.49 -24.37 -15.21
N ALA A 178 -28.21 -24.19 -14.90
CA ALA A 178 -27.16 -25.16 -15.18
C ALA A 178 -26.52 -25.57 -13.84
N TYR A 179 -26.69 -26.83 -13.47
CA TYR A 179 -26.13 -27.44 -12.27
C TYR A 179 -24.73 -27.95 -12.53
N ILE A 180 -23.79 -27.63 -11.68
CA ILE A 180 -22.39 -28.04 -11.76
C ILE A 180 -22.09 -29.01 -10.63
N LYS A 181 -21.89 -30.28 -10.97
CA LYS A 181 -21.64 -31.35 -9.99
C LYS A 181 -20.17 -31.44 -9.56
N ILE A 182 -19.32 -30.54 -10.04
CA ILE A 182 -17.90 -30.49 -9.69
C ILE A 182 -17.79 -29.81 -8.33
N PRO A 183 -17.16 -30.45 -7.31
CA PRO A 183 -16.95 -29.82 -6.00
C PRO A 183 -15.95 -28.69 -6.09
N GLY A 184 -16.08 -27.68 -5.23
CA GLY A 184 -15.11 -26.59 -5.09
C GLY A 184 -15.07 -25.63 -6.28
N VAL A 185 -16.23 -25.22 -6.79
CA VAL A 185 -16.36 -24.15 -7.80
C VAL A 185 -16.38 -22.82 -7.09
N GLU A 186 -15.33 -22.02 -7.23
CA GLU A 186 -15.23 -20.64 -6.72
C GLU A 186 -15.46 -19.66 -7.87
N TRP A 187 -16.57 -18.92 -7.84
CA TRP A 187 -16.89 -17.90 -8.83
C TRP A 187 -16.04 -16.63 -8.57
N VAL A 188 -15.47 -16.07 -9.61
CA VAL A 188 -14.58 -14.90 -9.49
C VAL A 188 -15.19 -13.66 -10.12
N ASP A 189 -15.70 -13.77 -11.34
CA ASP A 189 -16.23 -12.62 -12.08
C ASP A 189 -17.26 -13.05 -13.12
N GLY A 190 -18.05 -12.10 -13.62
CA GLY A 190 -18.99 -12.30 -14.69
C GLY A 190 -19.53 -10.99 -15.25
N PHE A 191 -19.81 -10.96 -16.55
CA PHE A 191 -20.30 -9.79 -17.26
C PHE A 191 -21.03 -10.15 -18.54
N GLN A 192 -21.81 -9.22 -19.05
CA GLN A 192 -22.39 -9.27 -20.40
C GLN A 192 -21.68 -8.26 -21.31
N VAL A 193 -21.40 -8.69 -22.54
CA VAL A 193 -20.99 -7.81 -23.63
C VAL A 193 -22.25 -7.39 -24.37
N SER A 194 -22.79 -6.22 -24.05
CA SER A 194 -24.10 -5.77 -24.56
C SER A 194 -24.15 -5.65 -26.08
N SER A 195 -23.07 -5.24 -26.74
CA SER A 195 -23.01 -5.15 -28.22
C SER A 195 -23.13 -6.49 -28.93
N GLN A 196 -22.84 -7.61 -28.25
CA GLN A 196 -22.87 -8.95 -28.81
C GLN A 196 -23.94 -9.84 -28.15
N PHE A 197 -24.59 -9.33 -27.11
CA PHE A 197 -25.52 -10.10 -26.26
C PHE A 197 -24.93 -11.43 -25.80
N GLN A 198 -23.67 -11.41 -25.36
CA GLN A 198 -22.96 -12.58 -24.86
C GLN A 198 -22.59 -12.38 -23.40
N SER A 199 -22.90 -13.37 -22.58
CA SER A 199 -22.57 -13.40 -21.15
C SER A 199 -21.42 -14.36 -20.90
N TYR A 200 -20.54 -13.94 -20.00
CA TYR A 200 -19.37 -14.70 -19.55
C TYR A 200 -19.36 -14.81 -18.05
N LEU A 201 -19.03 -15.98 -17.52
CA LEU A 201 -18.78 -16.26 -16.10
C LEU A 201 -17.44 -16.97 -15.96
N PHE A 202 -16.66 -16.60 -14.95
CA PHE A 202 -15.33 -17.14 -14.69
C PHE A 202 -15.29 -17.79 -13.31
N ALA A 203 -14.71 -19.00 -13.25
CA ALA A 203 -14.61 -19.75 -12.01
C ALA A 203 -13.29 -20.49 -11.88
N ASN A 204 -12.83 -20.61 -10.64
CA ASN A 204 -11.79 -21.57 -10.24
C ASN A 204 -12.47 -22.90 -9.92
N ILE A 205 -11.96 -23.99 -10.48
CA ILE A 205 -12.50 -25.36 -10.25
C ILE A 205 -11.41 -26.24 -9.65
N ASN A 206 -11.72 -26.85 -8.51
CA ASN A 206 -10.86 -27.81 -7.82
C ASN A 206 -11.33 -29.24 -8.14
N LEU A 207 -10.74 -29.86 -9.17
CA LEU A 207 -11.12 -31.23 -9.56
C LEU A 207 -10.59 -32.28 -8.57
N THR A 208 -9.41 -32.03 -8.01
CA THR A 208 -8.79 -32.82 -6.95
C THR A 208 -7.92 -31.90 -6.10
N SER A 209 -7.38 -32.37 -4.97
CA SER A 209 -6.41 -31.62 -4.17
C SER A 209 -5.15 -31.18 -4.95
N LYS A 210 -4.90 -31.75 -6.13
CA LYS A 210 -3.72 -31.47 -6.96
C LYS A 210 -4.04 -30.84 -8.31
N ILE A 211 -5.29 -30.92 -8.76
CA ILE A 211 -5.68 -30.43 -10.11
C ILE A 211 -6.67 -29.29 -9.94
N LYS A 212 -6.19 -28.08 -10.19
CA LYS A 212 -6.99 -26.86 -10.22
C LYS A 212 -6.97 -26.30 -11.63
N LYS A 213 -8.07 -25.74 -12.07
CA LYS A 213 -8.17 -25.08 -13.37
C LYS A 213 -9.05 -23.85 -13.32
N VAL A 214 -8.79 -22.87 -14.16
CA VAL A 214 -9.66 -21.71 -14.39
C VAL A 214 -10.50 -21.99 -15.63
N VAL A 215 -11.81 -21.86 -15.47
CA VAL A 215 -12.75 -22.05 -16.59
C VAL A 215 -13.59 -20.81 -16.81
N PHE A 216 -14.04 -20.62 -18.04
CA PHE A 216 -15.12 -19.68 -18.30
C PHE A 216 -16.28 -20.35 -19.01
N PHE A 217 -17.46 -19.84 -18.71
CA PHE A 217 -18.74 -20.21 -19.29
C PHE A 217 -19.20 -19.08 -20.19
N LYS A 218 -19.57 -19.40 -21.41
CA LYS A 218 -20.11 -18.48 -22.42
C LYS A 218 -21.56 -18.84 -22.73
N MET A 219 -22.40 -17.83 -22.79
CA MET A 219 -23.82 -17.95 -23.12
C MET A 219 -24.19 -16.86 -24.12
N ASP A 220 -25.04 -17.22 -25.11
CA ASP A 220 -25.56 -16.29 -26.10
C ASP A 220 -26.97 -15.83 -25.66
N ASN A 221 -27.13 -14.51 -25.54
CA ASN A 221 -28.36 -13.89 -25.02
C ASN A 221 -29.21 -13.25 -26.14
N ASN A 222 -28.99 -13.64 -27.42
CA ASN A 222 -29.69 -13.07 -28.58
C ASN A 222 -31.17 -13.45 -28.65
N GLN A 223 -31.56 -14.53 -27.99
CA GLN A 223 -32.90 -15.09 -28.03
C GLN A 223 -33.58 -14.97 -26.65
N LYS A 224 -34.57 -15.82 -26.41
CA LYS A 224 -35.29 -15.85 -25.12
C LYS A 224 -34.41 -16.44 -24.02
N LYS A 225 -34.68 -16.04 -22.77
CA LYS A 225 -33.96 -16.57 -21.58
C LYS A 225 -33.98 -18.10 -21.49
N THR A 226 -35.04 -18.78 -21.98
CA THR A 226 -35.13 -20.24 -21.99
C THR A 226 -34.08 -20.92 -22.87
N GLU A 227 -33.45 -20.20 -23.77
CA GLU A 227 -32.35 -20.72 -24.64
C GLU A 227 -30.95 -20.57 -24.02
N MET A 228 -30.85 -19.95 -22.86
CA MET A 228 -29.55 -19.73 -22.17
C MET A 228 -28.79 -21.04 -22.03
N THR A 229 -29.41 -22.06 -21.48
CA THR A 229 -28.74 -23.33 -21.21
C THR A 229 -28.38 -24.10 -22.50
N ARG A 230 -29.16 -23.91 -23.57
CA ARG A 230 -28.84 -24.49 -24.88
C ARG A 230 -27.61 -23.85 -25.52
N SER A 231 -27.35 -22.58 -25.24
CA SER A 231 -26.20 -21.85 -25.75
C SER A 231 -24.95 -21.98 -24.88
N LEU A 232 -25.08 -22.60 -23.70
CA LEU A 232 -23.97 -22.74 -22.74
C LEU A 232 -22.77 -23.51 -23.32
N LYS A 233 -21.61 -22.88 -23.26
CA LYS A 233 -20.33 -23.45 -23.71
C LYS A 233 -19.26 -23.19 -22.66
N VAL A 234 -18.24 -24.07 -22.63
CA VAL A 234 -17.16 -24.04 -21.61
C VAL A 234 -15.81 -24.10 -22.29
N ALA A 235 -14.82 -23.36 -21.73
CA ALA A 235 -13.43 -23.50 -22.09
C ALA A 235 -12.52 -23.24 -20.87
N THR A 236 -11.33 -23.83 -20.91
CA THR A 236 -10.32 -23.69 -19.87
C THR A 236 -9.31 -22.59 -20.24
N LEU A 237 -8.97 -21.74 -19.28
CA LEU A 237 -7.90 -20.75 -19.41
C LEU A 237 -6.60 -21.34 -18.85
N ARG A 238 -5.54 -21.28 -19.62
CA ARG A 238 -4.19 -21.66 -19.18
C ARG A 238 -3.35 -20.40 -19.00
N CYS A 239 -2.72 -20.24 -17.82
CA CYS A 239 -1.80 -19.14 -17.60
C CYS A 239 -0.35 -19.59 -17.64
N CYS A 240 0.43 -18.87 -18.45
CA CYS A 240 1.76 -18.37 -18.15
C CYS A 240 2.81 -19.44 -17.92
N ASP A 241 2.92 -20.46 -18.79
CA ASP A 241 4.00 -21.47 -18.85
C ASP A 241 4.32 -22.22 -17.52
N ASP A 242 3.71 -21.81 -16.42
CA ASP A 242 4.01 -22.30 -15.08
C ASP A 242 2.76 -23.01 -14.53
N GLN A 243 2.83 -24.32 -14.36
CA GLN A 243 1.74 -25.13 -13.81
C GLN A 243 1.32 -24.73 -12.38
N LEU A 244 2.05 -23.77 -11.78
CA LEU A 244 1.82 -23.30 -10.41
C LEU A 244 0.79 -22.17 -10.29
N ARG A 245 0.41 -21.48 -11.41
CA ARG A 245 -0.53 -20.35 -11.39
C ARG A 245 -1.90 -20.75 -11.91
N GLN A 246 -2.67 -21.43 -11.08
CA GLN A 246 -3.94 -22.08 -11.47
C GLN A 246 -5.17 -21.44 -10.82
N LYS A 247 -5.02 -20.31 -10.12
CA LYS A 247 -6.13 -19.62 -9.46
C LYS A 247 -6.26 -18.20 -10.01
N LEU A 248 -7.46 -17.87 -10.51
CA LEU A 248 -7.87 -16.52 -10.87
C LEU A 248 -8.26 -15.74 -9.62
N VAL A 249 -7.78 -14.50 -9.48
CA VAL A 249 -8.06 -13.61 -8.35
C VAL A 249 -9.06 -12.53 -8.71
N SER A 250 -8.89 -11.90 -9.88
CA SER A 250 -9.72 -10.80 -10.37
C SER A 250 -9.62 -10.72 -11.88
N SER A 251 -10.62 -10.12 -12.52
CA SER A 251 -10.59 -9.89 -13.95
C SER A 251 -11.16 -8.54 -14.35
N ALA A 252 -10.87 -8.13 -15.57
CA ALA A 252 -11.47 -7.00 -16.24
C ALA A 252 -11.61 -7.31 -17.74
N PHE A 253 -12.46 -6.56 -18.42
CA PHE A 253 -12.62 -6.71 -19.87
C PHE A 253 -12.71 -5.35 -20.56
N ILE A 254 -12.35 -5.34 -21.82
CA ILE A 254 -12.52 -4.23 -22.76
C ILE A 254 -13.17 -4.78 -24.02
N SER A 255 -14.32 -4.25 -24.39
CA SER A 255 -14.97 -4.58 -25.67
C SER A 255 -14.74 -3.47 -26.69
N SER A 256 -14.30 -3.85 -27.88
CA SER A 256 -14.33 -3.01 -29.08
C SER A 256 -15.32 -3.61 -30.08
N GLU A 257 -15.63 -2.90 -31.16
CA GLU A 257 -16.58 -3.39 -32.19
C GLU A 257 -16.21 -4.76 -32.76
N SER A 258 -14.91 -5.11 -32.79
CA SER A 258 -14.40 -6.34 -33.43
C SER A 258 -13.75 -7.35 -32.49
N SER A 259 -13.44 -6.97 -31.24
CA SER A 259 -12.72 -7.85 -30.32
C SER A 259 -13.10 -7.62 -28.85
N LEU A 260 -13.09 -8.69 -28.07
CA LEU A 260 -13.23 -8.67 -26.63
C LEU A 260 -11.91 -9.12 -26.02
N LEU A 261 -11.21 -8.17 -25.42
CA LEU A 261 -10.01 -8.42 -24.64
C LEU A 261 -10.38 -8.63 -23.18
N TRP A 262 -10.04 -9.77 -22.67
CA TRP A 262 -10.22 -10.10 -21.26
C TRP A 262 -8.85 -10.18 -20.56
N MET A 263 -8.78 -9.66 -19.36
CA MET A 263 -7.57 -9.60 -18.54
C MET A 263 -7.81 -10.30 -17.23
N GLY A 264 -6.93 -11.22 -16.85
CA GLY A 264 -7.03 -11.95 -15.58
C GLY A 264 -5.75 -11.86 -14.77
N ILE A 265 -5.91 -11.70 -13.45
CA ILE A 265 -4.85 -11.83 -12.46
C ILE A 265 -4.84 -13.27 -11.95
N PHE A 266 -3.74 -13.98 -12.18
CA PHE A 266 -3.54 -15.37 -11.73
C PHE A 266 -2.53 -15.42 -10.61
N THR A 267 -2.76 -16.27 -9.61
CA THR A 267 -1.85 -16.48 -8.48
C THR A 267 -1.31 -17.90 -8.42
N ALA A 268 -0.09 -18.03 -7.88
CA ALA A 268 0.51 -19.29 -7.52
C ALA A 268 0.04 -19.75 -6.14
N GLU A 269 0.05 -21.05 -5.87
CA GLU A 269 -0.29 -21.59 -4.54
C GLU A 269 0.77 -21.29 -3.47
N ARG A 270 2.00 -20.92 -3.86
CA ARG A 270 3.08 -20.55 -2.94
C ARG A 270 3.11 -19.04 -2.73
N PRO A 271 2.67 -18.53 -1.57
CA PRO A 271 2.67 -17.10 -1.29
C PRO A 271 4.07 -16.48 -1.19
N ASP A 272 5.10 -17.31 -0.94
CA ASP A 272 6.46 -16.83 -0.62
C ASP A 272 7.29 -16.41 -1.86
N HIS A 273 6.75 -16.57 -3.07
CA HIS A 273 7.46 -16.14 -4.28
C HIS A 273 7.29 -14.63 -4.50
N PRO A 274 8.36 -13.85 -4.74
CA PRO A 274 8.29 -12.38 -4.88
C PRO A 274 7.45 -11.90 -6.07
N GLU A 275 7.14 -12.77 -7.03
CA GLU A 275 6.25 -12.50 -8.17
C GLU A 275 5.14 -13.56 -8.22
N ASN A 276 4.40 -13.70 -7.10
CA ASN A 276 3.39 -14.76 -6.96
C ASN A 276 2.16 -14.53 -7.85
N THR A 277 1.91 -13.32 -8.35
CA THR A 277 0.79 -13.00 -9.23
C THR A 277 1.24 -12.51 -10.60
N VAL A 278 0.43 -12.82 -11.60
CA VAL A 278 0.66 -12.48 -13.02
C VAL A 278 -0.62 -11.93 -13.61
N LEU A 279 -0.50 -10.85 -14.37
CA LEU A 279 -1.58 -10.29 -15.17
C LEU A 279 -1.39 -10.67 -16.64
N ALA A 280 -2.35 -11.36 -17.21
CA ALA A 280 -2.35 -11.84 -18.58
C ALA A 280 -3.58 -11.39 -19.37
N ILE A 281 -3.42 -11.20 -20.68
CA ILE A 281 -4.46 -10.75 -21.61
C ILE A 281 -4.85 -11.90 -22.53
N TYR A 282 -6.15 -12.06 -22.78
CA TYR A 282 -6.72 -13.09 -23.64
C TYR A 282 -7.69 -12.48 -24.66
N ASN A 283 -7.73 -13.04 -25.87
CA ASN A 283 -8.82 -12.81 -26.80
C ASN A 283 -9.83 -13.95 -26.66
N ILE A 284 -10.87 -13.73 -25.82
CA ILE A 284 -11.87 -14.76 -25.56
C ILE A 284 -12.91 -14.92 -26.69
N THR A 285 -13.01 -13.96 -27.63
CA THR A 285 -13.87 -14.09 -28.81
C THR A 285 -13.30 -15.04 -29.86
N ALA A 286 -11.98 -15.09 -29.97
CA ALA A 286 -11.32 -16.02 -30.89
C ALA A 286 -11.35 -17.48 -30.40
N SER A 287 -11.67 -17.67 -29.11
CA SER A 287 -11.79 -19.00 -28.53
C SER A 287 -13.01 -19.72 -29.08
N ARG A 288 -12.91 -21.06 -29.27
CA ARG A 288 -14.02 -21.92 -29.68
C ARG A 288 -14.44 -22.79 -28.49
N PRO A 289 -15.20 -22.27 -27.51
CA PRO A 289 -15.67 -23.05 -26.38
C PRO A 289 -16.61 -24.16 -26.89
N VAL A 290 -16.61 -25.30 -26.18
CA VAL A 290 -17.39 -26.47 -26.53
C VAL A 290 -18.62 -26.61 -25.63
N ASN A 291 -19.54 -27.51 -26.03
CA ASN A 291 -20.68 -27.89 -25.18
C ASN A 291 -20.21 -28.42 -23.84
N PRO A 292 -20.97 -28.18 -22.75
CA PRO A 292 -20.59 -28.60 -21.41
C PRO A 292 -20.42 -30.12 -21.27
N PRO A 293 -19.51 -30.59 -20.40
CA PRO A 293 -19.30 -31.99 -20.10
C PRO A 293 -20.48 -32.57 -19.28
N GLU A 294 -20.44 -33.87 -19.02
CA GLU A 294 -21.52 -34.61 -18.34
C GLU A 294 -21.76 -34.17 -16.88
N GLU A 295 -20.76 -33.63 -16.25
CA GLU A 295 -20.83 -33.10 -14.89
C GLU A 295 -21.69 -31.84 -14.77
N ILE A 296 -22.05 -31.20 -15.89
CA ILE A 296 -22.93 -30.04 -15.96
C ILE A 296 -24.31 -30.49 -16.48
N ARG A 297 -25.32 -30.34 -15.65
CA ARG A 297 -26.72 -30.65 -15.99
C ARG A 297 -27.48 -29.35 -16.20
N CYS A 298 -28.22 -29.25 -17.28
CA CYS A 298 -29.00 -28.07 -17.58
C CYS A 298 -30.50 -28.36 -17.49
N SER A 299 -31.27 -27.32 -17.15
CA SER A 299 -32.73 -27.32 -17.23
C SER A 299 -33.17 -26.03 -17.97
N PRO A 300 -33.76 -26.08 -19.14
CA PRO A 300 -33.91 -27.26 -20.01
C PRO A 300 -32.57 -27.82 -20.50
N ASP A 301 -32.64 -29.07 -20.99
CA ASP A 301 -31.42 -29.82 -21.39
C ASP A 301 -30.52 -29.05 -22.37
N CYS A 302 -29.24 -29.06 -22.10
CA CYS A 302 -28.20 -28.47 -22.96
C CYS A 302 -27.52 -29.54 -23.85
N PRO A 303 -27.04 -29.16 -25.05
CA PRO A 303 -26.23 -30.05 -25.88
C PRO A 303 -24.95 -30.43 -25.11
N ARG A 304 -24.64 -31.73 -25.08
CA ARG A 304 -23.47 -32.27 -24.40
C ARG A 304 -22.30 -32.51 -25.36
N SER A 305 -21.11 -32.38 -24.84
CA SER A 305 -19.90 -32.73 -25.54
C SER A 305 -19.72 -34.24 -25.52
N ARG A 306 -19.45 -34.85 -26.70
CA ARG A 306 -19.04 -36.24 -26.82
C ARG A 306 -17.52 -36.42 -26.64
N GLN A 307 -16.77 -35.32 -26.54
CA GLN A 307 -15.32 -35.31 -26.44
C GLN A 307 -14.91 -34.83 -25.04
N ASN A 308 -14.03 -35.58 -24.36
CA ASN A 308 -13.49 -35.24 -23.08
C ASN A 308 -12.42 -34.12 -23.11
N ASN A 309 -12.16 -33.51 -24.26
CA ASN A 309 -11.14 -32.48 -24.39
C ASN A 309 -11.78 -31.09 -24.44
N GLU A 310 -11.80 -30.41 -23.30
CA GLU A 310 -12.13 -28.98 -23.25
C GLU A 310 -11.06 -28.16 -23.97
N PRO A 311 -11.44 -27.19 -24.82
CA PRO A 311 -10.46 -26.32 -25.46
C PRO A 311 -9.73 -25.47 -24.41
N VAL A 312 -8.43 -25.39 -24.57
CA VAL A 312 -7.56 -24.57 -23.74
C VAL A 312 -7.26 -23.28 -24.48
N VAL A 313 -7.43 -22.15 -23.81
CA VAL A 313 -7.16 -20.81 -24.33
C VAL A 313 -5.89 -20.28 -23.67
N ASP A 314 -4.91 -19.98 -24.52
CA ASP A 314 -3.63 -19.42 -24.08
C ASP A 314 -3.68 -17.88 -24.09
N PRO A 315 -2.87 -17.19 -23.25
CA PRO A 315 -2.80 -15.75 -23.24
C PRO A 315 -2.18 -15.19 -24.53
N LEU A 316 -2.68 -14.05 -24.98
CA LEU A 316 -2.03 -13.25 -26.02
C LEU A 316 -0.70 -12.66 -25.51
N ALA A 317 -0.71 -12.18 -24.27
CA ALA A 317 0.46 -11.59 -23.64
C ALA A 317 0.40 -11.69 -22.12
N VAL A 318 1.56 -11.84 -21.50
CA VAL A 318 1.77 -11.63 -20.07
C VAL A 318 2.34 -10.21 -19.92
N VAL A 319 1.56 -9.31 -19.32
CA VAL A 319 1.86 -7.88 -19.34
C VAL A 319 2.48 -7.36 -18.05
N PHE A 320 2.23 -8.02 -16.92
CA PHE A 320 2.77 -7.59 -15.65
C PHE A 320 2.91 -8.74 -14.65
N LYS A 321 4.00 -8.72 -13.89
CA LYS A 321 4.25 -9.64 -12.77
C LYS A 321 4.51 -8.82 -11.52
N HIS A 322 3.85 -9.12 -10.44
CA HIS A 322 3.99 -8.40 -9.18
C HIS A 322 3.62 -9.28 -8.00
N ASN A 323 4.04 -8.88 -6.80
CA ASN A 323 3.65 -9.58 -5.59
C ASN A 323 2.21 -9.20 -5.20
N SER A 324 1.35 -10.21 -5.04
CA SER A 324 0.00 -10.10 -4.44
C SER A 324 -0.91 -9.03 -5.07
N MET A 325 -1.07 -9.03 -6.40
CA MET A 325 -2.12 -8.26 -7.06
C MET A 325 -3.50 -8.80 -6.67
N THR A 326 -4.45 -7.91 -6.35
CA THR A 326 -5.78 -8.26 -5.83
C THR A 326 -6.92 -7.88 -6.76
N SER A 327 -6.72 -6.85 -7.58
CA SER A 327 -7.78 -6.33 -8.46
C SER A 327 -7.22 -5.71 -9.72
N VAL A 328 -8.01 -5.73 -10.79
CA VAL A 328 -7.70 -5.05 -12.06
C VAL A 328 -8.93 -4.34 -12.59
N ALA A 329 -8.73 -3.13 -13.14
CA ALA A 329 -9.70 -2.41 -13.95
C ALA A 329 -9.00 -1.89 -15.21
N ALA A 330 -9.74 -1.75 -16.32
CA ALA A 330 -9.16 -1.41 -17.60
C ALA A 330 -9.94 -0.30 -18.31
N LYS A 331 -9.24 0.52 -19.09
CA LYS A 331 -9.81 1.61 -19.88
C LYS A 331 -9.03 1.83 -21.17
N ILE A 332 -9.73 2.13 -22.27
CA ILE A 332 -9.11 2.54 -23.54
C ILE A 332 -8.94 4.06 -23.56
N LYS A 333 -7.79 4.52 -24.06
CA LYS A 333 -7.54 5.91 -24.43
C LYS A 333 -6.84 5.98 -25.77
N GLY A 334 -7.61 6.27 -26.82
CA GLY A 334 -7.12 6.18 -28.21
C GLY A 334 -6.74 4.72 -28.55
N SER A 335 -5.50 4.49 -28.97
CA SER A 335 -4.91 3.17 -29.23
C SER A 335 -4.34 2.50 -27.97
N TRP A 336 -4.28 3.21 -26.85
CA TRP A 336 -3.65 2.73 -25.62
C TRP A 336 -4.64 1.97 -24.74
N THR A 337 -4.19 0.84 -24.18
CA THR A 337 -4.89 0.14 -23.11
C THR A 337 -4.28 0.54 -21.77
N VAL A 338 -5.08 1.08 -20.87
CA VAL A 338 -4.63 1.53 -19.56
C VAL A 338 -5.24 0.66 -18.48
N LEU A 339 -4.39 0.02 -17.68
CA LEU A 339 -4.74 -0.88 -16.60
C LEU A 339 -4.50 -0.21 -15.25
N TYR A 340 -5.41 -0.44 -14.32
CA TYR A 340 -5.32 -0.05 -12.93
C TYR A 340 -5.32 -1.31 -12.09
N ILE A 341 -4.32 -1.48 -11.24
CA ILE A 341 -4.04 -2.72 -10.53
C ILE A 341 -3.97 -2.42 -9.04
N GLY A 342 -4.82 -3.06 -8.27
CA GLY A 342 -4.77 -3.03 -6.81
C GLY A 342 -3.89 -4.15 -6.25
N THR A 343 -3.27 -3.92 -5.08
CA THR A 343 -2.37 -4.88 -4.43
C THR A 343 -2.75 -5.15 -2.98
N ALA A 344 -2.32 -6.29 -2.43
CA ALA A 344 -2.57 -6.68 -1.05
C ALA A 344 -1.85 -5.78 -0.03
N ASN A 345 -0.78 -5.10 -0.42
CA ASN A 345 -0.06 -4.14 0.40
C ASN A 345 -0.56 -2.68 0.24
N GLY A 346 -1.76 -2.50 -0.36
CA GLY A 346 -2.45 -1.21 -0.38
C GLY A 346 -1.93 -0.21 -1.41
N GLN A 347 -1.49 -0.65 -2.59
CA GLN A 347 -1.12 0.21 -3.70
C GLN A 347 -2.14 0.15 -4.84
N LEU A 348 -2.35 1.28 -5.52
CA LEU A 348 -3.01 1.37 -6.81
C LEU A 348 -1.94 1.69 -7.86
N ILE A 349 -1.70 0.77 -8.76
CA ILE A 349 -0.70 0.86 -9.82
C ILE A 349 -1.40 1.12 -11.15
N LYS A 350 -0.88 2.05 -11.93
CA LYS A 350 -1.28 2.31 -13.31
C LYS A 350 -0.25 1.71 -14.26
N LEU A 351 -0.71 0.92 -15.23
CA LEU A 351 0.09 0.34 -16.29
C LEU A 351 -0.50 0.72 -17.64
N VAL A 352 0.32 1.20 -18.53
CA VAL A 352 -0.10 1.57 -19.90
C VAL A 352 0.47 0.55 -20.88
N LEU A 353 -0.36 0.09 -21.80
CA LEU A 353 0.02 -0.87 -22.85
C LEU A 353 -0.16 -0.23 -24.23
N ASP A 354 0.78 -0.51 -25.15
CA ASP A 354 0.67 -0.17 -26.55
C ASP A 354 -0.22 -1.17 -27.33
N THR A 355 -0.32 -1.01 -28.64
CA THR A 355 -1.11 -1.88 -29.53
C THR A 355 -0.60 -3.31 -29.60
N ASP A 356 0.68 -3.54 -29.31
CA ASP A 356 1.31 -4.86 -29.26
C ASP A 356 1.28 -5.48 -27.85
N TYR A 357 0.54 -4.87 -26.91
CA TYR A 357 0.48 -5.24 -25.49
C TYR A 357 1.82 -5.16 -24.75
N ARG A 358 2.76 -4.37 -25.25
CA ARG A 358 3.99 -4.08 -24.53
C ARG A 358 3.69 -3.08 -23.43
N SER A 359 4.21 -3.35 -22.24
CA SER A 359 3.99 -2.47 -21.11
C SER A 359 5.01 -1.34 -21.05
N GLY A 360 4.52 -0.13 -20.82
CA GLY A 360 5.32 0.99 -20.35
C GLY A 360 5.73 0.80 -18.90
N CYS A 361 6.22 1.88 -18.29
CA CYS A 361 6.58 1.89 -16.89
C CYS A 361 5.34 1.93 -16.02
N ALA A 362 5.22 0.99 -15.09
CA ALA A 362 4.17 1.00 -14.09
C ALA A 362 4.36 2.18 -13.13
N LYS A 363 3.26 2.86 -12.76
CA LYS A 363 3.26 4.00 -11.84
C LYS A 363 2.31 3.77 -10.68
N VAL A 364 2.73 4.10 -9.48
CA VAL A 364 1.88 4.06 -8.29
C VAL A 364 1.10 5.37 -8.20
N LEU A 365 -0.22 5.30 -8.36
CA LEU A 365 -1.13 6.44 -8.20
C LEU A 365 -1.48 6.70 -6.74
N TYR A 366 -1.60 5.63 -5.97
CA TYR A 366 -1.89 5.68 -4.54
C TYR A 366 -1.12 4.59 -3.80
N ARG A 367 -0.72 4.90 -2.58
CA ARG A 367 -0.04 4.00 -1.65
C ARG A 367 -0.56 4.24 -0.24
N SER A 368 -1.09 3.21 0.41
CA SER A 368 -1.43 3.29 1.85
C SER A 368 -0.16 3.24 2.70
N ASP A 369 -0.22 3.78 3.90
CA ASP A 369 0.91 3.73 4.85
C ASP A 369 1.08 2.34 5.47
N ASP A 370 0.00 1.60 5.59
CA ASP A 370 -0.08 0.23 6.10
C ASP A 370 -0.32 -0.80 4.97
N ASP A 371 -0.52 -2.10 5.33
CA ASP A 371 -0.78 -3.18 4.38
C ASP A 371 -2.28 -3.48 4.22
N ARG A 372 -3.13 -2.45 4.24
CA ARG A 372 -4.56 -2.63 3.92
C ARG A 372 -4.72 -3.03 2.47
N MET A 373 -5.22 -4.23 2.25
CA MET A 373 -5.45 -4.79 0.92
C MET A 373 -6.45 -3.95 0.14
N VAL A 374 -6.16 -3.68 -1.14
CA VAL A 374 -7.15 -3.16 -2.09
C VAL A 374 -8.17 -4.25 -2.38
N PHE A 375 -9.45 -3.91 -2.28
CA PHE A 375 -10.56 -4.84 -2.51
C PHE A 375 -10.54 -5.41 -3.94
N PRO A 376 -10.96 -6.67 -4.18
CA PRO A 376 -10.87 -7.34 -5.48
C PRO A 376 -11.63 -6.69 -6.64
N ARG A 377 -12.48 -5.70 -6.37
CA ARG A 377 -13.21 -4.93 -7.37
C ARG A 377 -12.90 -3.45 -7.26
N MET A 378 -12.83 -2.77 -8.39
CA MET A 378 -12.65 -1.32 -8.52
C MET A 378 -13.64 -0.79 -9.56
N TYR A 379 -14.10 0.44 -9.39
CA TYR A 379 -15.06 1.07 -10.30
C TYR A 379 -14.59 2.45 -10.71
N PHE A 380 -14.70 2.79 -11.98
CA PHE A 380 -14.52 4.17 -12.42
C PHE A 380 -15.71 5.02 -11.94
N ASP A 381 -15.43 6.28 -11.63
CA ASP A 381 -16.48 7.24 -11.29
C ASP A 381 -17.32 7.51 -12.56
N PRO A 382 -18.65 7.22 -12.57
CA PRO A 382 -19.48 7.44 -13.73
C PRO A 382 -19.79 8.92 -13.99
N VAL A 383 -19.61 9.78 -12.98
CA VAL A 383 -19.84 11.24 -13.10
C VAL A 383 -18.58 11.95 -13.60
N ASP A 384 -17.41 11.57 -13.05
CA ASP A 384 -16.12 12.10 -13.51
C ASP A 384 -15.14 10.96 -13.80
N HIS A 385 -15.11 10.56 -15.05
CA HIS A 385 -14.26 9.46 -15.54
C HIS A 385 -12.73 9.63 -15.33
N ASN A 386 -12.30 10.74 -14.70
CA ASN A 386 -10.91 10.95 -14.30
C ASN A 386 -10.59 10.36 -12.90
N TYR A 387 -11.55 9.71 -12.27
CA TYR A 387 -11.39 9.09 -10.96
C TYR A 387 -11.77 7.61 -10.99
N ILE A 388 -11.19 6.86 -10.05
CA ILE A 388 -11.49 5.45 -9.77
C ILE A 388 -11.70 5.29 -8.27
N TYR A 389 -12.70 4.50 -7.89
CA TYR A 389 -12.94 4.12 -6.50
C TYR A 389 -12.19 2.84 -6.16
N ILE A 390 -11.46 2.88 -5.04
CA ILE A 390 -10.83 1.73 -4.42
C ILE A 390 -11.33 1.61 -2.98
N ALA A 391 -11.61 0.39 -2.55
CA ALA A 391 -11.89 0.10 -1.14
C ALA A 391 -10.67 -0.57 -0.51
N LEU A 392 -10.38 -0.18 0.74
CA LEU A 392 -9.31 -0.70 1.57
C LEU A 392 -9.98 -1.14 2.87
N ARG A 393 -9.71 -2.26 3.39
CA ARG A 393 -10.33 -2.88 4.58
C ARG A 393 -11.53 -2.13 5.21
N ASN A 394 -11.34 -0.90 5.72
CA ASN A 394 -12.36 -0.05 6.34
C ASN A 394 -12.39 1.39 5.78
N GLN A 395 -11.83 1.59 4.59
CA GLN A 395 -11.75 2.91 3.97
C GLN A 395 -12.11 2.80 2.49
N ILE A 396 -12.88 3.74 1.98
CA ILE A 396 -13.08 3.93 0.54
C ILE A 396 -12.42 5.22 0.09
N LYS A 397 -11.77 5.17 -1.08
CA LYS A 397 -11.10 6.33 -1.69
C LYS A 397 -11.51 6.52 -3.14
N ARG A 398 -11.61 7.78 -3.52
CA ARG A 398 -11.77 8.25 -4.89
C ARG A 398 -10.42 8.80 -5.37
N VAL A 399 -9.70 8.04 -6.22
CA VAL A 399 -8.33 8.34 -6.63
C VAL A 399 -8.33 8.84 -8.08
N ALA A 400 -7.57 9.90 -8.37
CA ALA A 400 -7.41 10.38 -9.73
C ALA A 400 -6.68 9.35 -10.61
N VAL A 401 -7.20 9.06 -11.80
CA VAL A 401 -6.63 8.08 -12.75
C VAL A 401 -5.33 8.57 -13.40
N THR A 402 -5.02 9.86 -13.24
CA THR A 402 -3.78 10.47 -13.72
C THR A 402 -3.44 11.72 -12.90
N GLN A 403 -2.17 12.07 -12.88
CA GLN A 403 -1.62 13.19 -12.09
C GLN A 403 -0.75 14.09 -12.96
N CYS A 404 -1.28 14.57 -14.10
CA CYS A 404 -0.53 15.37 -15.08
C CYS A 404 0.13 16.59 -14.46
N GLY A 405 -0.55 17.30 -13.56
CA GLY A 405 -0.07 18.55 -12.96
C GLY A 405 1.20 18.44 -12.11
N MET A 406 1.67 17.22 -11.81
CA MET A 406 2.94 17.02 -11.10
C MET A 406 4.18 17.22 -12.00
N TYR A 407 4.02 17.25 -13.33
CA TYR A 407 5.12 17.39 -14.28
C TYR A 407 5.30 18.84 -14.67
N GLY A 408 6.43 19.43 -14.25
CA GLY A 408 6.74 20.86 -14.47
C GLY A 408 7.32 21.19 -15.83
N THR A 409 7.80 20.21 -16.60
CA THR A 409 8.42 20.42 -17.90
C THR A 409 7.73 19.59 -18.98
N LEU A 410 7.85 20.00 -20.26
CA LEU A 410 7.36 19.20 -21.38
C LEU A 410 8.04 17.82 -21.40
N ARG A 411 9.34 17.76 -21.12
CA ARG A 411 10.11 16.51 -21.10
C ARG A 411 9.56 15.53 -20.05
N ASP A 412 9.31 16.01 -18.84
CA ASP A 412 8.75 15.19 -17.76
C ASP A 412 7.31 14.77 -18.05
N CYS A 413 6.52 15.69 -18.64
CA CYS A 413 5.14 15.43 -19.03
C CYS A 413 5.05 14.28 -20.04
N ILE A 414 5.82 14.34 -21.12
CA ILE A 414 5.85 13.29 -22.15
C ILE A 414 6.58 12.04 -21.65
N GLY A 415 7.71 12.24 -20.94
CA GLY A 415 8.44 11.13 -20.30
C GLY A 415 7.62 10.36 -19.27
N SER A 416 6.48 10.93 -18.84
CA SER A 416 5.52 10.21 -18.00
C SER A 416 4.90 9.00 -18.70
N MET A 417 4.90 8.93 -20.02
CA MET A 417 4.28 7.88 -20.84
C MET A 417 2.78 7.67 -20.52
N ASP A 418 2.10 8.75 -20.11
CA ASP A 418 0.69 8.71 -19.75
C ASP A 418 -0.16 9.26 -20.89
N PRO A 419 -1.01 8.42 -21.56
CA PRO A 419 -1.80 8.87 -22.70
C PRO A 419 -2.92 9.86 -22.36
N PHE A 420 -3.19 10.07 -21.07
CA PHE A 420 -4.12 11.12 -20.62
C PHE A 420 -3.46 12.48 -20.49
N CYS A 421 -2.12 12.52 -20.34
CA CYS A 421 -1.36 13.72 -20.11
C CYS A 421 -0.77 14.27 -21.41
N GLY A 422 -0.79 15.59 -21.53
CA GLY A 422 -0.10 16.30 -22.59
C GLY A 422 0.30 17.71 -22.14
N TRP A 423 1.27 18.26 -22.84
CA TRP A 423 1.74 19.61 -22.61
C TRP A 423 0.87 20.63 -23.36
N CYS A 424 0.32 21.56 -22.63
CA CYS A 424 -0.40 22.67 -23.22
C CYS A 424 0.55 23.84 -23.50
N GLY A 425 0.79 24.16 -24.77
CA GLY A 425 1.73 25.21 -25.20
C GLY A 425 1.35 26.61 -24.70
N VAL A 426 0.04 26.90 -24.59
CA VAL A 426 -0.47 28.19 -24.13
C VAL A 426 -0.29 28.38 -22.61
N THR A 427 -0.68 27.39 -21.82
CA THR A 427 -0.60 27.47 -20.34
C THR A 427 0.78 27.06 -19.81
N LYS A 428 1.66 26.54 -20.68
CA LYS A 428 3.01 26.03 -20.33
C LYS A 428 2.98 25.07 -19.14
N ARG A 429 2.01 24.14 -19.13
CA ARG A 429 1.85 23.12 -18.09
C ARG A 429 1.41 21.78 -18.67
N CYS A 430 1.74 20.72 -17.95
CA CYS A 430 1.20 19.38 -18.22
C CYS A 430 -0.23 19.29 -17.69
N CYS A 431 -1.19 18.89 -18.54
CA CYS A 431 -2.61 18.85 -18.20
C CYS A 431 -3.36 17.79 -19.00
N LEU A 432 -4.63 17.60 -18.68
CA LEU A 432 -5.55 16.82 -19.51
C LEU A 432 -5.90 17.58 -20.79
N GLN A 433 -6.18 16.87 -21.88
CA GLN A 433 -6.55 17.47 -23.17
C GLN A 433 -7.71 18.46 -23.06
N LYS A 434 -8.74 18.15 -22.24
CA LYS A 434 -9.91 19.01 -22.00
C LYS A 434 -9.59 20.32 -21.28
N GLU A 435 -8.46 20.41 -20.61
CA GLU A 435 -8.01 21.60 -19.85
C GLU A 435 -7.17 22.53 -20.73
N CYS A 436 -6.79 22.11 -21.93
CA CYS A 436 -6.03 22.91 -22.89
C CYS A 436 -6.98 23.48 -23.96
N THR A 437 -7.27 24.76 -23.88
CA THR A 437 -8.25 25.44 -24.75
C THR A 437 -7.76 25.77 -26.16
N ALA A 438 -6.49 25.46 -26.48
CA ALA A 438 -5.87 25.81 -27.75
C ALA A 438 -5.42 24.56 -28.55
N PRO A 439 -5.22 24.66 -29.87
CA PRO A 439 -4.79 23.57 -30.74
C PRO A 439 -3.33 23.14 -30.52
N SER A 440 -2.70 23.54 -29.44
CA SER A 440 -1.28 23.31 -29.10
C SER A 440 -1.09 22.29 -27.97
N TRP A 441 -1.90 21.24 -27.91
CA TRP A 441 -1.70 20.15 -26.95
C TRP A 441 -0.80 19.07 -27.54
N ILE A 442 0.33 18.80 -26.86
CA ILE A 442 1.38 17.87 -27.29
C ILE A 442 1.34 16.65 -26.37
N SER A 443 1.23 15.46 -26.93
CA SER A 443 1.17 14.19 -26.21
C SER A 443 2.15 13.15 -26.76
N ILE A 444 2.20 11.97 -26.14
CA ILE A 444 2.97 10.82 -26.66
C ILE A 444 2.41 10.36 -28.01
N ALA A 445 3.27 9.87 -28.88
CA ALA A 445 2.88 9.29 -30.18
C ALA A 445 2.05 8.01 -30.00
N LYS A 446 1.14 7.72 -30.95
CA LYS A 446 0.14 6.64 -30.84
C LYS A 446 0.69 5.22 -30.78
N ASP A 447 1.86 4.95 -31.32
CA ASP A 447 2.18 3.61 -31.79
C ASP A 447 3.30 2.87 -31.04
N SER A 448 4.05 3.47 -30.14
CA SER A 448 5.10 2.75 -29.42
C SER A 448 5.62 3.41 -28.15
N PHE A 449 5.97 2.57 -27.15
CA PHE A 449 6.78 2.99 -26.03
C PHE A 449 8.24 3.19 -26.46
N GLN A 450 8.57 4.30 -27.04
CA GLN A 450 9.97 4.71 -27.16
C GLN A 450 10.38 5.48 -25.89
N LYS A 451 11.34 4.94 -25.16
CA LYS A 451 11.85 5.54 -23.90
C LYS A 451 12.50 6.89 -24.13
N GLU A 452 12.92 7.21 -25.34
CA GLU A 452 13.60 8.44 -25.70
C GLU A 452 12.63 9.38 -26.42
N LEU A 453 12.48 10.61 -25.93
CA LEU A 453 11.70 11.65 -26.54
C LEU A 453 12.21 11.99 -27.98
N ILE A 454 13.51 11.85 -28.13
CA ILE A 454 14.24 12.14 -29.38
C ILE A 454 15.02 10.90 -29.76
N SER A 455 14.86 10.44 -31.00
CA SER A 455 15.72 9.43 -31.57
C SER A 455 16.49 10.00 -32.77
N PHE A 456 17.67 9.43 -33.02
CA PHE A 456 18.54 9.85 -34.10
C PHE A 456 18.69 8.71 -35.09
N GLN A 457 18.58 9.02 -36.35
CA GLN A 457 18.91 8.11 -37.44
C GLN A 457 20.03 8.73 -38.32
N VAL A 458 21.06 7.96 -38.55
CA VAL A 458 22.21 8.37 -39.40
C VAL A 458 22.26 7.44 -40.57
N ILE A 459 22.11 7.98 -41.78
CA ILE A 459 22.15 7.22 -43.02
C ILE A 459 23.13 7.86 -44.00
N SER A 460 23.81 7.05 -44.79
CA SER A 460 24.56 7.53 -45.96
C SER A 460 23.62 7.59 -47.15
N LEU A 461 23.46 8.76 -47.74
CA LEU A 461 22.63 8.97 -48.97
C LEU A 461 23.37 8.62 -50.22
N ILE A 462 24.58 9.12 -50.37
CA ILE A 462 25.55 8.87 -51.42
C ILE A 462 26.95 8.79 -50.78
N PRO A 463 27.93 8.14 -51.41
CA PRO A 463 29.31 8.13 -50.89
C PRO A 463 29.82 9.53 -50.58
N GLY A 464 30.14 9.80 -49.34
CA GLY A 464 30.65 11.08 -48.87
C GLY A 464 29.60 12.07 -48.34
N GLU A 465 28.28 11.74 -48.42
CA GLU A 465 27.21 12.56 -47.84
C GLU A 465 26.39 11.78 -46.79
N ILE A 466 26.22 12.35 -45.61
CA ILE A 466 25.52 11.78 -44.47
C ILE A 466 24.27 12.62 -44.17
N ASN A 467 23.16 11.95 -43.99
CA ASN A 467 21.94 12.53 -43.45
C ASN A 467 21.77 12.13 -42.00
N LEU A 468 21.65 13.11 -41.13
CA LEU A 468 21.28 12.98 -39.72
C LEU A 468 19.83 13.41 -39.53
N THR A 469 18.94 12.47 -39.31
CA THR A 469 17.54 12.73 -39.00
C THR A 469 17.25 12.56 -37.52
N VAL A 470 16.55 13.54 -36.98
CA VAL A 470 16.03 13.55 -35.60
C VAL A 470 14.55 13.28 -35.67
N TYR A 471 14.06 12.28 -34.96
CA TYR A 471 12.65 11.97 -34.84
C TYR A 471 12.17 12.30 -33.43
N LEU A 472 11.04 13.00 -33.35
CA LEU A 472 10.35 13.33 -32.12
C LEU A 472 9.20 12.33 -31.92
N HIS A 473 9.22 11.59 -30.83
CA HIS A 473 8.16 10.64 -30.50
C HIS A 473 6.99 11.34 -29.81
N LEU A 474 6.41 12.30 -30.53
CA LEU A 474 5.34 13.19 -30.08
C LEU A 474 4.20 13.21 -31.10
N GLU A 475 3.01 13.43 -30.56
CA GLU A 475 1.80 13.75 -31.32
C GLU A 475 1.28 15.13 -30.94
N ALA A 476 0.75 15.87 -31.88
CA ALA A 476 0.22 17.21 -31.67
C ALA A 476 -1.15 17.38 -32.31
N THR A 477 -2.02 18.12 -31.67
CA THR A 477 -3.27 18.59 -32.26
C THR A 477 -2.99 19.91 -32.98
N GLY A 478 -2.87 19.85 -34.35
CA GLY A 478 -2.59 21.02 -35.19
C GLY A 478 -1.13 21.11 -35.68
N SER A 479 -0.85 22.06 -36.57
CA SER A 479 0.51 22.31 -37.07
C SER A 479 1.31 23.10 -36.04
N LEU A 480 2.39 22.51 -35.54
CA LEU A 480 3.31 23.18 -34.60
C LEU A 480 4.52 23.73 -35.34
N PRO A 481 4.98 24.93 -35.03
CA PRO A 481 6.25 25.44 -35.54
C PRO A 481 7.39 24.61 -34.91
N LEU A 482 8.17 23.96 -35.76
CA LEU A 482 9.33 23.16 -35.40
C LEU A 482 10.57 23.79 -36.02
N THR A 483 11.58 24.05 -35.21
CA THR A 483 12.90 24.44 -35.68
C THR A 483 13.99 23.61 -35.03
N CYS A 484 15.02 23.28 -35.77
CA CYS A 484 16.12 22.48 -35.29
C CYS A 484 17.46 23.12 -35.65
N THR A 485 18.45 23.00 -34.77
CA THR A 485 19.83 23.37 -35.04
C THR A 485 20.76 22.20 -34.71
N PHE A 486 21.75 21.99 -35.54
CA PHE A 486 22.73 20.92 -35.40
C PHE A 486 24.12 21.54 -35.29
N LYS A 487 24.78 21.43 -34.16
CA LYS A 487 26.07 22.05 -33.87
C LYS A 487 27.15 21.01 -33.53
N ALA A 488 28.30 21.16 -34.16
CA ALA A 488 29.53 20.49 -33.78
C ALA A 488 30.47 21.49 -33.08
N GLY A 489 30.44 21.48 -31.73
CA GLY A 489 31.06 22.54 -30.94
C GLY A 489 30.35 23.87 -31.15
N SER A 490 31.07 24.89 -31.67
CA SER A 490 30.51 26.22 -31.97
C SER A 490 30.04 26.38 -33.44
N VAL A 491 30.26 25.36 -34.29
CA VAL A 491 30.03 25.43 -35.74
C VAL A 491 28.71 24.72 -36.07
N ASP A 492 27.86 25.36 -36.89
CA ASP A 492 26.67 24.72 -37.44
C ASP A 492 27.06 23.61 -38.45
N LEU A 493 26.51 22.41 -38.24
CA LEU A 493 26.82 21.24 -39.07
C LEU A 493 26.17 21.32 -40.47
N CYS A 494 25.02 21.94 -40.55
CA CYS A 494 24.28 22.20 -41.79
C CYS A 494 23.69 23.60 -41.77
N THR A 495 23.66 24.27 -42.98
CA THR A 495 23.19 25.66 -43.14
C THR A 495 21.68 25.79 -43.20
N SER A 496 20.96 24.74 -43.59
CA SER A 496 19.49 24.74 -43.75
C SER A 496 18.92 23.38 -43.38
N PRO A 497 18.68 23.14 -42.11
CA PRO A 497 18.01 21.91 -41.69
C PRO A 497 16.55 21.91 -42.19
N VAL A 498 16.10 20.75 -42.64
CA VAL A 498 14.70 20.55 -43.06
C VAL A 498 13.91 20.12 -41.83
N ALA A 499 12.92 20.92 -41.43
CA ALA A 499 12.10 20.66 -40.28
C ALA A 499 10.63 20.47 -40.66
N HIS A 500 10.11 19.27 -40.49
CA HIS A 500 8.70 18.91 -40.63
C HIS A 500 8.28 18.07 -39.44
N PHE A 501 7.41 18.60 -38.59
CA PHE A 501 6.92 17.83 -37.47
C PHE A 501 6.40 16.45 -37.91
N PRO A 502 6.83 15.35 -37.32
CA PRO A 502 7.63 15.23 -36.07
C PRO A 502 9.15 14.99 -36.29
N SER A 503 9.72 15.41 -37.41
CA SER A 503 11.16 15.17 -37.69
C SER A 503 11.91 16.40 -38.19
N CYS A 504 13.22 16.37 -37.96
CA CYS A 504 14.16 17.31 -38.57
C CYS A 504 15.32 16.54 -39.20
N SER A 505 15.83 17.02 -40.32
CA SER A 505 17.01 16.40 -40.97
C SER A 505 18.07 17.44 -41.33
N CYS A 506 19.31 16.97 -41.28
CA CYS A 506 20.52 17.74 -41.60
C CYS A 506 21.42 16.92 -42.50
N ASN A 507 21.74 17.43 -43.70
CA ASN A 507 22.70 16.83 -44.62
C ASN A 507 24.07 17.50 -44.45
N PHE A 508 25.12 16.69 -44.30
CA PHE A 508 26.49 17.15 -44.19
C PHE A 508 27.48 16.19 -44.82
N LEU A 509 28.69 16.69 -45.14
CA LEU A 509 29.72 15.88 -45.79
C LEU A 509 30.48 15.04 -44.76
N GLU A 510 30.81 13.79 -45.11
CA GLU A 510 31.55 12.84 -44.29
C GLU A 510 32.94 13.35 -43.86
N LYS A 511 33.54 14.26 -44.67
CA LYS A 511 34.81 14.93 -44.30
C LYS A 511 34.78 15.65 -42.98
N HIS A 512 33.63 16.02 -42.45
CA HIS A 512 33.49 16.63 -41.11
C HIS A 512 33.69 15.60 -40.01
N LEU A 513 33.67 14.28 -40.31
CA LEU A 513 34.00 13.18 -39.38
C LEU A 513 35.46 12.80 -39.36
N SER A 514 36.37 13.61 -39.87
CA SER A 514 37.81 13.35 -39.96
C SER A 514 38.50 13.24 -38.61
N SER A 515 37.90 13.70 -37.51
CA SER A 515 38.33 13.41 -36.13
C SER A 515 37.62 12.16 -35.60
N ASP A 516 38.30 11.37 -34.80
CA ASP A 516 37.85 10.05 -34.27
C ASP A 516 36.44 10.07 -33.62
N ARG A 517 36.02 11.23 -33.12
CA ARG A 517 34.71 11.43 -32.47
C ARG A 517 34.21 12.85 -32.70
N LEU A 518 33.07 13.00 -33.37
CA LEU A 518 32.37 14.26 -33.55
C LEU A 518 31.17 14.31 -32.59
N LYS A 519 31.21 15.16 -31.57
CA LYS A 519 30.05 15.43 -30.73
C LYS A 519 29.14 16.44 -31.40
N VAL A 520 27.94 16.00 -31.79
CA VAL A 520 26.89 16.84 -32.34
C VAL A 520 25.85 17.14 -31.28
N THR A 521 25.61 18.42 -31.04
CA THR A 521 24.54 18.91 -30.19
C THR A 521 23.37 19.30 -31.08
N VAL A 522 22.22 18.69 -30.81
CA VAL A 522 20.97 19.00 -31.53
C VAL A 522 20.06 19.77 -30.58
N THR A 523 19.62 20.93 -31.02
CA THR A 523 18.63 21.73 -30.31
C THR A 523 17.36 21.79 -31.14
N VAL A 524 16.28 21.34 -30.56
CA VAL A 524 14.93 21.28 -31.13
C VAL A 524 14.06 22.29 -30.37
N ASN A 525 13.43 23.19 -31.06
CA ASN A 525 12.47 24.13 -30.51
C ASN A 525 11.06 23.86 -31.08
N ILE A 526 10.12 23.58 -30.17
CA ILE A 526 8.69 23.36 -30.46
C ILE A 526 7.88 24.33 -29.61
N SER A 527 7.19 25.26 -30.22
CA SER A 527 6.33 26.22 -29.50
C SER A 527 7.01 26.85 -28.29
N ASP A 528 8.22 27.37 -28.48
CA ASP A 528 9.07 28.00 -27.44
C ASP A 528 9.59 27.04 -26.35
N GLN A 529 9.42 25.74 -26.55
CA GLN A 529 10.06 24.72 -25.69
C GLN A 529 11.31 24.21 -26.38
N ILE A 530 12.44 24.41 -25.71
CA ILE A 530 13.76 24.05 -26.22
C ILE A 530 14.22 22.73 -25.62
N PHE A 531 14.53 21.77 -26.47
CA PHE A 531 15.18 20.51 -26.10
C PHE A 531 16.57 20.48 -26.68
N THR A 532 17.52 20.12 -25.85
CA THR A 532 18.90 19.91 -26.31
C THR A 532 19.29 18.46 -25.99
N ASP A 533 19.81 17.78 -27.00
CA ASP A 533 20.38 16.45 -26.85
C ASP A 533 21.69 16.38 -27.64
N SER A 534 22.54 15.42 -27.34
CA SER A 534 23.81 15.27 -28.00
C SER A 534 24.11 13.83 -28.37
N LEU A 535 24.62 13.63 -29.56
CA LEU A 535 25.12 12.36 -30.02
C LEU A 535 26.59 12.47 -30.42
N THR A 536 27.32 11.37 -30.27
CA THR A 536 28.69 11.28 -30.76
C THR A 536 28.70 10.45 -32.02
N LEU A 537 29.08 11.07 -33.12
CA LEU A 537 29.23 10.44 -34.42
C LEU A 537 30.68 9.96 -34.59
N ARG A 538 30.82 8.80 -35.24
CA ARG A 538 32.08 8.27 -35.72
C ARG A 538 31.89 7.83 -37.16
N SER A 539 32.97 7.87 -37.96
CA SER A 539 32.92 7.21 -39.28
C SER A 539 32.80 5.72 -39.10
N CYS A 540 31.64 5.16 -39.47
CA CYS A 540 31.33 3.74 -39.28
C CYS A 540 32.38 2.80 -39.92
N PRO A 541 32.88 3.04 -41.18
CA PRO A 541 33.92 2.20 -41.77
C PRO A 541 35.24 2.23 -41.06
N ASN A 542 35.53 3.32 -40.33
CA ASN A 542 36.84 3.51 -39.66
C ASN A 542 36.83 2.98 -38.19
N ILE A 543 35.78 2.36 -37.72
CA ILE A 543 35.73 1.68 -36.44
C ILE A 543 36.46 0.34 -36.54
N THR A 544 37.82 0.42 -36.65
CA THR A 544 38.74 -0.72 -36.66
C THR A 544 39.61 -0.66 -35.42
N GLU A 545 39.08 -1.01 -34.27
CA GLU A 545 39.92 -1.14 -33.08
C GLU A 545 40.57 -2.52 -33.07
N ASN A 546 41.89 -2.57 -32.78
CA ASN A 546 42.77 -3.76 -32.71
C ASN A 546 42.41 -4.71 -31.55
N THR A 547 41.15 -4.90 -31.22
CA THR A 547 40.65 -5.70 -30.14
C THR A 547 39.59 -6.69 -30.60
N GLN A 548 39.39 -7.75 -29.84
CA GLN A 548 38.49 -8.88 -30.10
C GLN A 548 37.12 -8.48 -30.70
N SER A 549 36.56 -9.32 -31.56
CA SER A 549 35.34 -9.06 -32.36
C SER A 549 34.12 -8.46 -31.59
N ASP A 550 34.07 -8.67 -30.30
CA ASP A 550 32.97 -8.24 -29.40
C ASP A 550 33.09 -6.77 -29.00
N ALA A 551 34.30 -6.29 -28.79
CA ALA A 551 34.55 -4.88 -28.51
C ALA A 551 34.25 -4.04 -29.77
N GLN A 552 34.51 -4.58 -30.95
CA GLN A 552 34.16 -3.95 -32.23
C GLN A 552 32.64 -3.86 -32.44
N CYS A 553 31.91 -4.95 -32.18
CA CYS A 553 30.45 -4.94 -32.28
C CYS A 553 29.85 -3.90 -31.32
N THR A 554 30.28 -3.88 -30.08
CA THR A 554 29.79 -2.94 -29.06
C THR A 554 30.14 -1.50 -29.43
N ALA A 555 31.35 -1.25 -29.91
CA ALA A 555 31.79 0.08 -30.38
C ALA A 555 31.00 0.55 -31.62
N CYS A 556 30.73 -0.36 -32.56
CA CYS A 556 29.92 -0.08 -33.75
C CYS A 556 28.48 0.32 -33.38
N VAL A 557 27.83 -0.48 -32.58
CA VAL A 557 26.43 -0.26 -32.20
C VAL A 557 26.30 0.95 -31.29
N SER A 558 27.24 1.19 -30.40
CA SER A 558 27.26 2.41 -29.55
C SER A 558 27.49 3.68 -30.34
N ALA A 559 28.19 3.60 -31.49
CA ALA A 559 28.32 4.68 -32.44
C ALA A 559 27.10 4.86 -33.36
N ARG A 560 26.03 4.08 -33.17
CA ARG A 560 24.80 4.06 -33.98
C ARG A 560 25.03 3.63 -35.46
N CYS A 561 26.04 2.80 -35.66
CA CYS A 561 26.35 2.17 -36.92
C CYS A 561 25.70 0.78 -37.05
N TYR A 562 25.62 0.26 -38.25
CA TYR A 562 25.12 -1.07 -38.53
C TYR A 562 26.23 -2.11 -38.47
N TRP A 563 26.08 -3.12 -37.60
CA TRP A 563 26.98 -4.26 -37.54
C TRP A 563 26.53 -5.34 -38.49
N ASN A 564 27.37 -5.59 -39.51
CA ASN A 564 27.14 -6.67 -40.47
C ASN A 564 27.70 -7.99 -39.92
N ASN A 565 26.86 -8.88 -39.46
CA ASN A 565 27.24 -10.17 -38.89
C ASN A 565 27.91 -11.11 -39.90
N SER A 566 27.55 -11.01 -41.18
CA SER A 566 28.12 -11.88 -42.22
C SER A 566 29.54 -11.45 -42.63
N GLY A 567 29.85 -10.16 -42.49
CA GLY A 567 31.15 -9.61 -42.85
C GLY A 567 32.01 -9.21 -41.67
N MET A 568 31.50 -9.30 -40.44
CA MET A 568 32.12 -8.78 -39.17
C MET A 568 32.69 -7.36 -39.35
N LYS A 569 31.93 -6.50 -40.02
CA LYS A 569 32.33 -5.11 -40.28
C LYS A 569 31.26 -4.11 -39.84
N CYS A 570 31.75 -2.98 -39.37
CA CYS A 570 30.91 -1.83 -39.05
C CYS A 570 30.65 -1.01 -40.32
N THR A 571 29.40 -0.73 -40.62
CA THR A 571 28.98 0.02 -41.83
C THR A 571 27.92 1.05 -41.47
N TRP A 572 27.68 2.01 -42.37
CA TRP A 572 26.53 2.91 -42.26
C TRP A 572 25.23 2.13 -42.37
N THR A 573 24.19 2.57 -41.63
CA THR A 573 22.89 1.93 -41.63
C THR A 573 22.27 2.04 -43.05
N PRO A 574 21.95 0.93 -43.75
CA PRO A 574 21.31 1.00 -45.04
C PRO A 574 19.83 1.45 -44.92
N LYS A 575 19.31 2.12 -45.99
CA LYS A 575 17.93 2.67 -46.01
C LYS A 575 16.81 1.64 -45.67
N SER A 576 17.09 0.35 -45.88
CA SER A 576 16.14 -0.77 -45.75
C SER A 576 16.30 -1.58 -44.44
N ALA A 577 17.21 -1.20 -43.56
CA ALA A 577 17.43 -1.97 -42.31
C ALA A 577 16.35 -1.69 -41.25
N PRO A 578 15.67 -2.72 -40.71
CA PRO A 578 14.78 -2.54 -39.58
C PRO A 578 15.58 -2.09 -38.36
N TYR A 579 14.99 -1.20 -37.56
CA TYR A 579 15.55 -0.76 -36.27
C TYR A 579 15.58 -1.96 -35.30
N VAL A 580 16.77 -2.47 -34.97
CA VAL A 580 16.96 -3.59 -34.06
C VAL A 580 17.60 -3.08 -32.77
N HIS A 581 17.07 -3.47 -31.64
CA HIS A 581 17.57 -3.05 -30.32
C HIS A 581 19.01 -3.48 -30.08
N ILE A 582 19.85 -2.56 -29.58
CA ILE A 582 21.30 -2.66 -29.34
C ILE A 582 21.70 -3.87 -28.48
N GLN A 583 20.82 -4.31 -27.57
CA GLN A 583 21.14 -5.36 -26.58
C GLN A 583 21.12 -6.79 -27.12
N ASP A 584 20.54 -7.02 -28.29
CA ASP A 584 20.36 -8.39 -28.83
C ASP A 584 21.44 -8.83 -29.81
N ILE A 585 22.22 -7.87 -30.33
CA ILE A 585 23.21 -8.13 -31.41
C ILE A 585 24.57 -8.55 -30.84
N CYS A 586 25.00 -8.04 -29.65
CA CYS A 586 26.36 -8.22 -29.13
C CYS A 586 26.44 -9.07 -27.85
N LYS A 587 25.50 -9.95 -27.60
CA LYS A 587 25.36 -10.69 -26.31
C LYS A 587 26.26 -11.90 -26.10
N GLN A 588 27.08 -12.29 -27.08
CA GLN A 588 28.00 -13.41 -26.90
C GLN A 588 29.42 -12.92 -26.57
N TYR A 589 29.97 -13.43 -25.49
CA TYR A 589 31.36 -13.33 -24.97
C TYR A 589 31.66 -12.21 -23.94
N SER A 590 31.79 -12.59 -22.71
CA SER A 590 32.63 -11.92 -21.73
C SER A 590 33.23 -12.92 -20.77
N SER A 591 34.54 -13.12 -20.86
CA SER A 591 35.36 -13.88 -19.92
C SER A 591 36.47 -12.98 -19.40
N GLU A 592 36.25 -12.29 -18.29
CA GLU A 592 37.30 -11.84 -17.36
C GLU A 592 36.68 -11.75 -15.96
N LYS A 593 36.98 -12.73 -15.10
CA LYS A 593 36.36 -12.97 -13.80
C LYS A 593 37.20 -12.59 -12.58
N ASN A 594 38.35 -11.94 -12.70
CA ASN A 594 39.23 -11.69 -11.55
C ASN A 594 39.33 -10.19 -11.24
N ASN A 595 38.84 -9.78 -10.08
CA ASN A 595 38.84 -8.45 -9.43
C ASN A 595 37.58 -7.61 -9.58
N MET A 596 36.39 -8.20 -9.79
CA MET A 596 35.16 -7.44 -9.80
C MET A 596 34.57 -7.30 -8.38
N PRO A 597 33.87 -6.18 -8.07
CA PRO A 597 33.14 -6.03 -6.80
C PRO A 597 32.06 -7.11 -6.64
N GLU A 598 32.03 -7.74 -5.47
CA GLU A 598 31.05 -8.78 -5.12
C GLU A 598 30.32 -8.41 -3.84
N ILE A 599 28.96 -8.47 -3.86
CA ILE A 599 28.11 -8.30 -2.68
C ILE A 599 27.91 -9.67 -2.04
N LEU A 600 28.30 -9.81 -0.78
CA LEU A 600 28.10 -11.03 0.02
C LEU A 600 26.87 -10.90 0.93
N ALA A 601 26.65 -9.73 1.50
CA ALA A 601 25.51 -9.45 2.37
C ALA A 601 25.10 -7.98 2.31
N LEU A 602 23.82 -7.74 2.45
CA LEU A 602 23.20 -6.42 2.58
C LEU A 602 22.40 -6.36 3.88
N TRP A 603 22.58 -5.29 4.63
CA TRP A 603 21.82 -5.05 5.84
C TRP A 603 21.43 -3.57 5.98
N PRO A 604 20.14 -3.28 6.28
CA PRO A 604 19.01 -4.19 6.22
C PRO A 604 18.60 -4.49 4.77
N ASN A 605 18.02 -5.67 4.52
CA ASN A 605 17.44 -6.05 3.23
C ASN A 605 15.94 -5.74 3.12
N GLU A 606 15.30 -5.46 4.26
CA GLU A 606 13.94 -4.92 4.34
C GLU A 606 13.97 -3.51 4.92
N VAL A 607 13.30 -2.57 4.26
CA VAL A 607 13.29 -1.16 4.64
C VAL A 607 11.89 -0.57 4.47
N SER A 608 11.59 0.50 5.19
CA SER A 608 10.39 1.29 4.90
C SER A 608 10.41 1.83 3.47
N PHE A 609 9.24 2.02 2.85
CA PHE A 609 9.15 2.73 1.57
C PHE A 609 9.68 4.18 1.62
N HIS A 610 9.95 4.72 2.80
CA HIS A 610 10.68 5.99 2.98
C HIS A 610 12.18 5.85 2.79
N GLY A 611 12.71 4.62 2.66
CA GLY A 611 14.13 4.32 2.55
C GLY A 611 14.78 3.99 3.90
N LYS A 612 16.09 4.07 3.95
CA LYS A 612 16.91 3.85 5.17
C LYS A 612 18.20 4.64 5.11
N ASN A 613 18.52 5.33 6.19
CA ASN A 613 19.85 5.91 6.39
C ASN A 613 20.82 4.82 6.89
N ASN A 614 22.08 4.95 6.50
CA ASN A 614 23.18 4.09 7.01
C ASN A 614 23.00 2.58 6.74
N ALA A 615 22.56 2.21 5.54
CA ALA A 615 22.62 0.81 5.10
C ALA A 615 24.05 0.37 4.85
N VAL A 616 24.33 -0.92 5.06
CA VAL A 616 25.67 -1.50 4.98
C VAL A 616 25.66 -2.69 4.01
N ILE A 617 26.60 -2.67 3.07
CA ILE A 617 26.97 -3.82 2.24
C ILE A 617 28.26 -4.41 2.79
N LYS A 618 28.32 -5.75 2.89
CA LYS A 618 29.55 -6.51 3.07
C LYS A 618 29.86 -7.27 1.79
N GLY A 619 31.13 -7.29 1.40
CA GLY A 619 31.52 -7.91 0.12
C GLY A 619 33.02 -7.99 -0.08
N LYS A 620 33.45 -8.05 -1.34
CA LYS A 620 34.87 -8.08 -1.76
C LYS A 620 35.10 -7.01 -2.82
N ASN A 621 36.29 -6.44 -2.86
CA ASN A 621 36.74 -5.41 -3.82
C ASN A 621 35.80 -4.19 -3.87
N LEU A 622 35.19 -3.84 -2.75
CA LEU A 622 34.19 -2.78 -2.66
C LEU A 622 34.81 -1.37 -2.71
N GLU A 623 36.09 -1.23 -2.56
CA GLU A 623 36.82 0.04 -2.66
C GLU A 623 36.71 0.72 -4.05
N LEU A 624 36.38 -0.08 -5.09
CA LEU A 624 36.20 0.41 -6.47
C LEU A 624 34.79 0.99 -6.74
N VAL A 625 33.88 0.87 -5.79
CA VAL A 625 32.48 1.26 -5.94
C VAL A 625 32.32 2.75 -5.67
N GLU A 626 31.68 3.46 -6.58
CA GLU A 626 31.38 4.89 -6.44
C GLU A 626 29.92 5.14 -6.06
N ARG A 627 29.01 4.35 -6.61
CA ARG A 627 27.55 4.54 -6.46
C ARG A 627 26.85 3.21 -6.32
N ILE A 628 25.66 3.26 -5.73
CA ILE A 628 24.72 2.14 -5.64
C ILE A 628 23.53 2.46 -6.52
N ARG A 629 23.17 1.53 -7.41
CA ARG A 629 22.05 1.67 -8.35
C ARG A 629 20.91 0.75 -7.92
N PHE A 630 19.71 1.31 -7.91
CA PHE A 630 18.46 0.61 -7.61
C PHE A 630 17.60 0.54 -8.87
N GLN A 631 17.09 -0.65 -9.16
CA GLN A 631 16.22 -0.89 -10.31
C GLN A 631 15.01 -1.70 -9.87
N GLY A 632 13.85 -1.03 -9.78
CA GLY A 632 12.53 -1.64 -9.54
C GLY A 632 11.74 -1.84 -10.84
N PHE A 633 10.67 -2.61 -10.77
CA PHE A 633 9.74 -2.79 -11.89
C PHE A 633 8.85 -1.55 -12.11
N MET A 634 8.62 -0.77 -11.03
CA MET A 634 7.72 0.38 -11.03
C MET A 634 8.43 1.72 -11.16
N ASP A 635 9.73 1.72 -11.38
CA ASP A 635 10.52 2.94 -11.55
C ASP A 635 11.33 2.84 -12.85
N CYS A 636 10.96 3.64 -13.83
CA CYS A 636 11.72 3.73 -15.07
C CYS A 636 12.95 4.62 -14.96
N SER A 637 13.01 5.47 -13.93
CA SER A 637 14.19 6.23 -13.59
C SER A 637 15.12 5.39 -12.72
N LEU A 638 16.34 5.22 -13.18
CA LEU A 638 17.40 4.61 -12.37
C LEU A 638 17.67 5.51 -11.17
N LYS A 639 17.47 4.99 -9.95
CA LYS A 639 17.84 5.67 -8.72
C LYS A 639 19.27 5.28 -8.35
N GLU A 640 20.12 6.26 -8.17
CA GLU A 640 21.49 6.06 -7.74
C GLU A 640 21.77 6.87 -6.46
N THR A 641 22.50 6.26 -5.54
CA THR A 641 22.95 6.95 -4.31
C THR A 641 24.47 6.87 -4.21
N PRO A 642 25.12 7.94 -3.74
CA PRO A 642 26.56 7.91 -3.50
C PRO A 642 26.90 6.99 -2.33
N VAL A 643 28.12 6.47 -2.32
CA VAL A 643 28.70 5.76 -1.19
C VAL A 643 29.16 6.79 -0.15
N LEU A 644 28.74 6.64 1.11
CA LEU A 644 29.08 7.54 2.23
C LEU A 644 30.46 7.17 2.81
N GLU A 645 30.67 5.91 3.09
CA GLU A 645 31.93 5.35 3.60
C GLU A 645 32.26 4.06 2.85
N ARG A 646 33.50 3.83 2.54
CA ARG A 646 33.96 2.63 1.83
C ARG A 646 35.22 2.05 2.42
N SER A 647 35.29 0.74 2.43
CA SER A 647 36.51 -0.06 2.66
C SER A 647 36.57 -1.20 1.63
N ASN A 648 37.57 -2.06 1.66
CA ASN A 648 37.66 -3.19 0.74
C ASN A 648 36.50 -4.20 0.91
N ASP A 649 35.97 -4.33 2.12
CA ASP A 649 35.00 -5.34 2.53
C ASP A 649 33.63 -4.77 2.96
N THR A 650 33.55 -3.45 3.16
CA THR A 650 32.30 -2.80 3.61
C THR A 650 32.02 -1.48 2.91
N LEU A 651 30.73 -1.21 2.65
CA LEU A 651 30.20 0.06 2.15
C LEU A 651 29.07 0.53 3.03
N ARG A 652 29.05 1.85 3.33
CA ARG A 652 27.87 2.52 3.90
C ARG A 652 27.25 3.46 2.89
N PHE A 653 25.94 3.45 2.81
CA PHE A 653 25.18 4.24 1.84
C PHE A 653 23.75 4.48 2.31
N HIS A 654 23.03 5.33 1.60
CA HIS A 654 21.63 5.63 1.84
C HIS A 654 20.73 4.86 0.86
N ILE A 655 19.72 4.13 1.36
CA ILE A 655 18.68 3.54 0.54
C ILE A 655 17.61 4.61 0.30
N PRO A 656 17.35 5.02 -0.96
CA PRO A 656 16.37 6.06 -1.28
C PRO A 656 14.94 5.58 -1.02
N SER A 657 13.98 6.50 -0.94
CA SER A 657 12.56 6.14 -0.89
C SER A 657 12.12 5.39 -2.15
N GLY A 658 11.23 4.42 -2.00
CA GLY A 658 10.76 3.56 -3.09
C GLY A 658 9.28 3.20 -2.98
N ASN A 659 8.79 2.42 -3.93
CA ASN A 659 7.48 1.80 -3.87
C ASN A 659 7.54 0.50 -3.05
N LYS A 660 6.40 0.00 -2.58
CA LYS A 660 6.34 -1.27 -1.84
C LYS A 660 6.54 -2.44 -2.81
N GLU A 661 7.78 -2.72 -3.12
CA GLU A 661 8.21 -3.79 -4.02
C GLU A 661 9.60 -4.29 -3.62
N THR A 662 10.01 -5.41 -4.17
CA THR A 662 11.39 -5.86 -4.09
C THR A 662 12.17 -5.33 -5.29
N VAL A 663 13.18 -4.49 -5.05
CA VAL A 663 14.03 -3.92 -6.09
C VAL A 663 15.38 -4.64 -6.15
N ARG A 664 15.92 -4.72 -7.35
CA ARG A 664 17.31 -5.17 -7.55
C ARG A 664 18.25 -4.01 -7.30
N MET A 665 19.35 -4.32 -6.67
CA MET A 665 20.41 -3.35 -6.36
C MET A 665 21.75 -3.90 -6.86
N CYS A 666 22.58 -3.03 -7.42
CA CYS A 666 23.92 -3.36 -7.83
C CYS A 666 24.91 -2.26 -7.48
N VAL A 667 26.18 -2.60 -7.40
CA VAL A 667 27.27 -1.66 -7.15
C VAL A 667 27.84 -1.16 -8.48
N VAL A 668 28.09 0.14 -8.58
CA VAL A 668 28.54 0.82 -9.81
C VAL A 668 29.94 1.40 -9.58
N THR A 669 30.86 1.06 -10.48
CA THR A 669 32.23 1.60 -10.51
C THR A 669 32.34 2.83 -11.42
N ALA A 670 33.51 3.49 -11.46
CA ALA A 670 33.78 4.65 -12.30
C ALA A 670 33.46 4.44 -13.79
N GLY A 671 33.56 3.21 -14.29
CA GLY A 671 33.14 2.85 -15.66
C GLY A 671 31.65 2.76 -15.92
N GLY A 672 30.80 3.03 -14.92
CA GLY A 672 29.33 3.01 -15.04
C GLY A 672 28.69 1.62 -15.13
N ARG A 673 29.49 0.55 -15.09
CA ARG A 673 29.02 -0.84 -15.12
C ARG A 673 28.48 -1.25 -13.76
N CYS A 674 27.41 -2.06 -13.78
CA CYS A 674 26.73 -2.63 -12.64
C CYS A 674 27.29 -4.01 -12.34
N TYR A 675 27.76 -4.22 -11.12
CA TYR A 675 28.35 -5.50 -10.69
C TYR A 675 27.60 -6.06 -9.50
N SER A 676 27.50 -7.38 -9.43
CA SER A 676 26.80 -8.12 -8.41
C SER A 676 25.34 -7.67 -8.26
N ASN A 677 24.49 -8.52 -7.73
CA ASN A 677 23.08 -8.18 -7.52
C ASN A 677 22.68 -8.58 -6.10
N ALA A 678 22.02 -7.65 -5.41
CA ALA A 678 21.31 -7.89 -4.17
C ALA A 678 19.87 -7.40 -4.32
N THR A 679 19.02 -7.72 -3.38
CA THR A 679 17.64 -7.27 -3.36
C THR A 679 17.33 -6.50 -2.09
N VAL A 680 16.55 -5.43 -2.24
CA VAL A 680 15.97 -4.64 -1.15
C VAL A 680 14.47 -4.71 -1.26
N THR A 681 13.80 -5.07 -0.18
CA THR A 681 12.33 -5.09 -0.12
C THR A 681 11.82 -3.87 0.63
N TYR A 682 11.02 -3.06 -0.06
CA TYR A 682 10.35 -1.91 0.54
C TYR A 682 9.01 -2.36 1.11
N ILE A 683 8.86 -2.16 2.42
CA ILE A 683 7.65 -2.53 3.19
C ILE A 683 6.93 -1.30 3.73
N SER A 684 5.73 -1.50 4.27
CA SER A 684 4.94 -0.46 4.92
C SER A 684 5.61 0.11 6.15
N GLN A 685 5.10 1.24 6.61
CA GLN A 685 5.50 1.85 7.89
C GLN A 685 5.28 0.89 9.06
N PRO A 686 6.05 1.04 10.16
CA PRO A 686 5.78 0.31 11.39
C PRO A 686 4.42 0.74 11.96
N THR A 687 3.79 -0.14 12.70
CA THR A 687 2.63 0.19 13.51
C THR A 687 3.00 0.14 14.98
N CYS A 688 2.43 1.02 15.78
CA CYS A 688 2.57 1.03 17.24
C CYS A 688 1.16 0.97 17.84
N THR A 689 0.78 -0.20 18.36
CA THR A 689 -0.57 -0.45 18.86
C THR A 689 -0.69 -0.18 20.34
N GLU A 690 0.37 -0.46 21.11
CA GLU A 690 0.34 -0.36 22.57
C GLU A 690 1.72 -0.06 23.14
N LEU A 691 1.75 0.59 24.31
CA LEU A 691 2.93 0.81 25.13
C LEU A 691 2.75 0.07 26.45
N GLN A 692 3.70 -0.79 26.83
CA GLN A 692 3.65 -1.57 28.07
C GLN A 692 4.90 -1.35 28.94
N PRO A 693 4.73 -0.81 30.17
CA PRO A 693 3.52 -0.19 30.71
C PRO A 693 3.24 1.19 30.08
N GLY A 694 1.97 1.60 29.97
CA GLY A 694 1.56 2.93 29.48
C GLY A 694 1.76 4.07 30.48
N VAL A 695 2.44 3.80 31.59
CA VAL A 695 2.70 4.73 32.68
C VAL A 695 4.18 4.71 33.08
N THR A 696 4.72 5.84 33.53
CA THR A 696 6.09 5.95 34.02
C THR A 696 6.17 6.90 35.22
N TRP A 697 7.28 6.91 35.91
CA TRP A 697 7.56 7.82 37.00
C TRP A 697 8.40 9.03 36.56
N SER A 698 8.36 10.10 37.36
CA SER A 698 8.96 11.39 37.02
C SER A 698 10.50 11.38 36.93
N SER A 699 11.17 10.51 37.67
CA SER A 699 12.62 10.32 37.58
C SER A 699 13.10 9.69 36.26
N GLY A 700 12.19 9.10 35.46
CA GLY A 700 12.50 8.49 34.20
C GLY A 700 13.19 7.13 34.31
N GLU A 701 13.89 6.71 33.24
CA GLU A 701 14.62 5.45 33.14
C GLU A 701 13.74 4.18 33.24
N ARG A 702 12.40 4.31 33.22
CA ARG A 702 11.51 3.16 33.13
C ARG A 702 11.59 2.55 31.74
N LYS A 703 11.73 1.23 31.70
CA LYS A 703 11.73 0.44 30.48
C LYS A 703 10.30 0.32 29.95
N ILE A 704 10.03 0.88 28.78
CA ILE A 704 8.73 0.79 28.09
C ILE A 704 8.89 -0.09 26.87
N GLN A 705 8.09 -1.14 26.77
CA GLN A 705 8.02 -2.00 25.61
C GLN A 705 7.00 -1.43 24.60
N VAL A 706 7.39 -1.38 23.34
CA VAL A 706 6.53 -0.99 22.22
C VAL A 706 5.99 -2.25 21.57
N LEU A 707 4.66 -2.35 21.46
CA LEU A 707 3.98 -3.43 20.76
C LEU A 707 3.43 -2.93 19.44
N GLY A 708 3.61 -3.73 18.40
CA GLY A 708 3.20 -3.36 17.05
C GLY A 708 3.75 -4.31 15.99
N SER A 709 3.83 -3.84 14.75
CA SER A 709 4.40 -4.60 13.65
C SER A 709 5.49 -3.82 12.93
N LYS A 710 6.45 -4.52 12.31
CA LYS A 710 7.56 -3.95 11.53
C LYS A 710 8.42 -2.97 12.34
N LEU A 711 8.59 -3.24 13.61
CA LEU A 711 9.32 -2.38 14.54
C LEU A 711 10.84 -2.40 14.29
N GLU A 712 11.36 -3.38 13.58
CA GLU A 712 12.76 -3.55 13.18
C GLU A 712 13.29 -2.44 12.27
N ILE A 713 12.39 -1.74 11.58
CA ILE A 713 12.77 -0.63 10.68
C ILE A 713 12.79 0.74 11.36
N VAL A 714 12.40 0.84 12.64
CA VAL A 714 12.39 2.10 13.40
C VAL A 714 13.82 2.59 13.66
N ASP A 715 14.07 3.89 13.45
CA ASP A 715 15.38 4.50 13.69
C ASP A 715 15.49 5.06 15.12
N THR A 716 14.48 5.84 15.55
CA THR A 716 14.45 6.50 16.87
C THR A 716 13.03 6.61 17.40
N VAL A 717 12.91 6.85 18.72
CA VAL A 717 11.65 7.14 19.40
C VAL A 717 11.69 8.56 19.92
N THR A 718 10.58 9.28 19.79
CA THR A 718 10.38 10.62 20.36
C THR A 718 9.16 10.62 21.25
N ILE A 719 9.22 11.38 22.34
CA ILE A 719 8.08 11.62 23.23
C ILE A 719 7.76 13.12 23.15
N ASP A 720 6.51 13.49 22.94
CA ASP A 720 6.09 14.88 22.86
C ASP A 720 6.65 15.68 24.05
N THR A 721 7.10 16.92 23.79
CA THR A 721 7.73 17.83 24.74
C THR A 721 9.16 17.51 25.17
N PHE A 722 9.71 16.33 24.79
CA PHE A 722 11.12 16.03 25.06
C PHE A 722 11.95 16.22 23.80
N PRO A 723 12.95 17.11 23.79
CA PRO A 723 13.69 17.46 22.57
C PRO A 723 14.70 16.37 22.13
N ASN A 724 14.95 15.37 22.96
CA ASN A 724 15.96 14.36 22.69
C ASN A 724 15.32 13.12 22.06
N GLU A 725 15.86 12.70 20.93
CA GLU A 725 15.53 11.42 20.30
C GLU A 725 16.21 10.27 21.07
N ILE A 726 15.45 9.21 21.32
CA ILE A 726 15.96 8.00 21.94
C ILE A 726 16.45 7.08 20.83
N ILE A 727 17.76 6.86 20.77
CA ILE A 727 18.39 5.98 19.79
C ILE A 727 18.21 4.52 20.23
N LEU A 728 17.65 3.71 19.35
CA LEU A 728 17.43 2.29 19.60
C LEU A 728 18.71 1.48 19.39
N LYS A 729 19.03 0.60 20.31
CA LYS A 729 20.19 -0.31 20.22
C LYS A 729 19.82 -1.74 19.81
N SER A 730 18.54 -2.07 19.71
CA SER A 730 18.07 -3.42 19.40
C SER A 730 17.19 -3.43 18.16
N TYR A 731 17.39 -4.44 17.28
CA TYR A 731 16.67 -4.61 16.03
C TYR A 731 15.75 -5.84 16.05
N ASP A 732 15.08 -6.04 17.18
CA ASP A 732 14.14 -7.15 17.35
C ASP A 732 12.70 -6.73 17.00
N LYS A 733 11.84 -7.70 16.70
CA LYS A 733 10.41 -7.49 16.37
C LYS A 733 9.61 -6.80 17.48
N SER A 734 10.11 -6.75 18.68
CA SER A 734 9.68 -5.91 19.77
C SER A 734 10.88 -5.16 20.31
N PHE A 735 10.76 -3.88 20.47
CA PHE A 735 11.83 -3.12 21.13
C PHE A 735 11.30 -2.41 22.37
N TRP A 736 12.22 -2.01 23.20
CA TRP A 736 11.95 -1.24 24.40
C TRP A 736 12.89 -0.01 24.46
N PHE A 737 12.42 1.02 25.12
CA PHE A 737 13.19 2.23 25.38
C PHE A 737 13.05 2.63 26.84
N HIS A 738 14.02 3.45 27.33
CA HIS A 738 13.94 4.06 28.67
C HIS A 738 13.38 5.45 28.58
N THR A 739 12.47 5.77 29.50
CA THR A 739 11.83 7.10 29.57
C THR A 739 12.80 8.16 30.08
N HIS A 740 12.68 9.39 29.57
CA HIS A 740 13.46 10.53 30.06
C HIS A 740 12.93 11.05 31.40
N LYS A 741 13.81 11.66 32.19
CA LYS A 741 13.45 12.36 33.41
C LYS A 741 12.61 13.60 33.08
N GLN A 742 11.46 13.75 33.74
CA GLN A 742 10.60 14.93 33.61
C GLN A 742 11.14 16.10 34.42
N ARG A 743 11.33 17.25 33.79
CA ARG A 743 11.87 18.46 34.45
C ARG A 743 10.79 19.31 35.12
N ASP A 744 9.55 19.27 34.64
CA ASP A 744 8.45 20.11 35.14
C ASP A 744 7.22 19.25 35.50
N PHE A 745 6.86 19.23 36.79
CA PHE A 745 5.74 18.46 37.32
C PHE A 745 4.34 18.97 36.91
N ARG A 746 4.27 20.12 36.23
CA ARG A 746 2.99 20.77 35.90
C ARG A 746 2.29 20.17 34.67
N ALA A 747 2.97 19.37 33.90
CA ALA A 747 2.44 18.72 32.67
C ALA A 747 2.17 17.23 32.94
N ALA A 748 1.19 16.91 33.76
CA ALA A 748 0.75 15.53 34.01
C ALA A 748 -0.21 15.00 32.92
N GLY A 749 -0.11 15.48 31.68
CA GLY A 749 -0.96 15.04 30.55
C GLY A 749 -0.47 13.75 29.91
N PRO A 750 -1.33 13.03 29.17
CA PRO A 750 -0.89 11.93 28.36
C PRO A 750 0.04 12.46 27.24
N PHE A 751 1.23 11.87 27.12
CA PHE A 751 2.21 12.21 26.10
C PHE A 751 2.09 11.24 24.94
N THR A 752 2.16 11.76 23.70
CA THR A 752 2.23 10.94 22.51
C THR A 752 3.66 10.44 22.32
N VAL A 753 3.80 9.14 22.12
CA VAL A 753 5.06 8.51 21.74
C VAL A 753 5.03 8.33 20.22
N SER A 754 6.07 8.75 19.53
CA SER A 754 6.17 8.65 18.07
C SER A 754 7.42 7.87 17.67
N LEU A 755 7.25 6.96 16.73
CA LEU A 755 8.31 6.21 16.09
C LEU A 755 8.81 6.97 14.87
N ARG A 756 10.09 7.16 14.73
CA ARG A 756 10.69 7.82 13.58
C ARG A 756 11.33 6.80 12.64
N VAL A 757 11.03 6.94 11.35
CA VAL A 757 11.61 6.16 10.26
C VAL A 757 12.06 7.12 9.18
N VAL A 758 13.36 7.33 9.05
CA VAL A 758 13.98 8.33 8.17
C VAL A 758 13.42 9.74 8.46
N ASN A 759 12.57 10.28 7.59
CA ASN A 759 11.94 11.60 7.74
C ASN A 759 10.44 11.50 8.10
N SER A 760 9.92 10.29 8.31
CA SER A 760 8.53 10.05 8.65
C SER A 760 8.39 9.73 10.13
N THR A 761 7.27 10.17 10.74
CA THR A 761 6.91 9.88 12.12
C THR A 761 5.57 9.14 12.18
N VAL A 762 5.50 8.11 12.99
CA VAL A 762 4.30 7.30 13.24
C VAL A 762 3.95 7.42 14.72
N ALA A 763 2.81 8.03 15.03
CA ALA A 763 2.34 8.13 16.39
C ALA A 763 1.81 6.78 16.90
N CYS A 764 2.13 6.42 18.15
CA CYS A 764 1.54 5.28 18.83
C CYS A 764 0.07 5.53 19.18
N LEU A 765 -0.76 4.50 19.11
CA LEU A 765 -2.16 4.58 19.55
C LEU A 765 -2.27 4.71 21.06
N GLY A 766 -1.35 4.09 21.82
CA GLY A 766 -1.24 4.24 23.26
C GLY A 766 -0.51 5.51 23.66
N THR A 767 -0.91 6.12 24.78
CA THR A 767 -0.25 7.29 25.36
C THR A 767 0.58 6.91 26.59
N LEU A 768 1.63 7.68 26.87
CA LEU A 768 2.49 7.52 28.03
C LEU A 768 2.13 8.59 29.07
N SER A 769 1.82 8.15 30.31
CA SER A 769 1.50 9.08 31.40
C SER A 769 2.62 9.09 32.44
N TYR A 770 3.05 10.28 32.88
CA TYR A 770 4.03 10.46 33.95
C TYR A 770 3.32 10.63 35.27
N HIS A 771 3.78 9.91 36.29
CA HIS A 771 3.31 9.95 37.65
C HIS A 771 4.47 10.32 38.61
N PRO A 772 4.19 10.81 39.82
CA PRO A 772 5.22 10.96 40.83
C PRO A 772 5.95 9.63 41.09
N ASP A 773 7.21 9.73 41.51
CA ASP A 773 7.97 8.53 41.89
C ASP A 773 7.25 7.82 43.04
N PRO A 774 7.34 6.47 43.13
CA PRO A 774 6.69 5.71 44.20
C PRO A 774 7.26 6.12 45.57
N GLU A 775 6.39 6.50 46.51
CA GLU A 775 6.74 6.95 47.85
C GLU A 775 6.56 5.82 48.86
N PHE A 776 7.66 5.33 49.42
CA PHE A 776 7.69 4.29 50.45
C PHE A 776 7.73 4.99 51.82
N THR A 777 6.81 4.62 52.73
CA THR A 777 6.60 5.34 53.99
C THR A 777 7.13 4.63 55.20
N SER A 778 6.94 3.32 55.30
CA SER A 778 7.35 2.51 56.45
C SER A 778 7.44 1.04 56.05
N PHE A 779 7.99 0.22 56.93
CA PHE A 779 7.94 -1.22 56.78
C PHE A 779 7.66 -1.93 58.11
N THR A 780 7.11 -3.14 58.03
CA THR A 780 6.90 -4.03 59.17
C THR A 780 7.50 -5.39 58.82
N THR A 781 8.02 -6.07 59.82
CA THR A 781 8.60 -7.38 59.74
C THR A 781 7.83 -8.42 60.49
N SER A 782 7.64 -9.62 59.92
CA SER A 782 7.07 -10.77 60.62
C SER A 782 7.89 -12.00 60.34
N LYS A 783 8.11 -12.83 61.39
CA LYS A 783 8.86 -14.10 61.29
C LYS A 783 7.94 -15.20 60.73
N VAL A 784 8.35 -15.88 59.67
CA VAL A 784 7.61 -16.98 59.06
C VAL A 784 8.55 -18.18 58.97
N VAL A 785 8.47 -19.11 59.92
CA VAL A 785 9.39 -20.25 60.07
C VAL A 785 10.85 -19.78 60.19
N ASN A 786 11.68 -19.95 59.16
CA ASN A 786 13.08 -19.53 59.15
C ASN A 786 13.29 -18.23 58.36
N ASP A 787 12.26 -17.69 57.74
CA ASP A 787 12.31 -16.52 56.89
C ASP A 787 11.71 -15.30 57.55
N VAL A 788 12.12 -14.10 57.10
CA VAL A 788 11.54 -12.82 57.55
C VAL A 788 10.70 -12.28 56.40
N LEU A 789 9.41 -12.13 56.61
CA LEU A 789 8.50 -11.48 55.70
C LEU A 789 8.52 -9.98 56.00
N VAL A 790 8.79 -9.17 55.03
CA VAL A 790 8.84 -7.71 55.08
C VAL A 790 7.68 -7.14 54.28
N ILE A 791 6.83 -6.35 54.95
CA ILE A 791 5.71 -5.65 54.32
C ILE A 791 6.08 -4.16 54.29
N ILE A 792 6.30 -3.61 53.10
CA ILE A 792 6.67 -2.24 52.84
C ILE A 792 5.40 -1.46 52.49
N GLN A 793 5.07 -0.47 53.29
CA GLN A 793 3.95 0.42 53.01
C GLN A 793 4.37 1.49 52.00
N LYS A 794 3.58 1.66 50.96
CA LYS A 794 3.77 2.72 49.99
C LYS A 794 2.49 3.54 49.83
N LYS A 795 2.65 4.78 49.42
CA LYS A 795 1.52 5.61 49.02
C LYS A 795 0.84 5.00 47.81
N GLU A 796 -0.48 5.00 47.81
CA GLU A 796 -1.24 4.46 46.69
C GLU A 796 -0.90 5.18 45.39
N ASP A 797 -0.52 4.42 44.36
CA ASP A 797 -0.19 4.93 43.04
C ASP A 797 -0.76 4.02 41.92
N ARG A 798 -0.64 4.48 40.68
CA ARG A 798 -1.08 3.77 39.47
C ARG A 798 0.07 3.21 38.65
N LEU A 799 1.26 3.07 39.21
CA LEU A 799 2.47 2.72 38.47
C LEU A 799 2.55 1.25 38.07
N ASN A 800 1.79 0.36 38.75
CA ASN A 800 1.82 -1.10 38.47
C ASN A 800 3.26 -1.62 38.38
N LEU A 801 4.02 -1.45 39.51
CA LEU A 801 5.41 -1.88 39.59
C LEU A 801 5.55 -3.39 39.40
N THR A 802 6.63 -3.79 38.71
CA THR A 802 6.99 -5.20 38.52
C THR A 802 8.19 -5.59 39.39
N GLU A 803 8.40 -6.90 39.53
CA GLU A 803 9.51 -7.45 40.32
C GLU A 803 10.88 -6.99 39.79
N GLU A 804 11.02 -6.81 38.47
CA GLU A 804 12.28 -6.38 37.82
C GLU A 804 12.60 -4.90 38.06
N GLU A 805 11.61 -4.10 38.45
CA GLU A 805 11.77 -2.66 38.63
C GLU A 805 12.20 -2.25 40.03
N LEU A 806 12.09 -3.15 41.00
CA LEU A 806 12.36 -2.84 42.41
C LEU A 806 13.31 -3.87 43.03
N THR A 807 14.40 -3.38 43.63
CA THR A 807 15.30 -4.22 44.43
C THR A 807 15.28 -3.75 45.86
N VAL A 808 15.18 -4.67 46.78
CA VAL A 808 15.03 -4.41 48.22
C VAL A 808 16.10 -5.17 48.99
N TRP A 809 16.76 -4.46 49.90
CA TRP A 809 17.72 -5.07 50.85
C TRP A 809 17.37 -4.72 52.29
N GLY A 810 17.33 -5.71 53.14
CA GLY A 810 17.34 -5.52 54.57
C GLY A 810 18.75 -5.26 55.08
N ILE A 811 18.95 -4.33 55.98
CA ILE A 811 20.22 -3.96 56.60
C ILE A 811 20.17 -4.23 58.10
N GLN A 812 21.18 -4.99 58.57
CA GLN A 812 21.44 -5.26 60.01
C GLN A 812 22.94 -5.11 60.26
N GLU A 813 23.38 -4.20 61.10
CA GLU A 813 24.80 -4.03 61.51
C GLU A 813 25.79 -4.08 60.30
N GLU A 814 25.53 -3.30 59.22
CA GLU A 814 26.28 -3.27 57.95
C GLU A 814 26.14 -4.49 57.02
N LYS A 815 25.51 -5.58 57.46
CA LYS A 815 25.18 -6.68 56.60
C LYS A 815 23.95 -6.40 55.77
N GLN A 816 24.01 -6.75 54.46
CA GLN A 816 22.88 -6.59 53.52
C GLN A 816 22.29 -7.96 53.19
N PHE A 817 20.97 -8.09 53.29
CA PHE A 817 20.20 -9.26 52.93
C PHE A 817 19.25 -8.93 51.83
N GLU A 818 19.29 -9.66 50.72
CA GLU A 818 18.36 -9.47 49.60
C GLU A 818 16.94 -9.89 50.04
N CYS A 819 15.97 -9.00 49.83
CA CYS A 819 14.56 -9.26 50.06
C CYS A 819 13.86 -9.57 48.76
N LYS A 820 13.57 -10.85 48.47
CA LYS A 820 12.88 -11.29 47.28
C LYS A 820 11.42 -10.91 47.33
N ILE A 821 10.96 -10.21 46.28
CA ILE A 821 9.57 -9.72 46.22
C ILE A 821 8.62 -10.90 46.00
N VAL A 822 7.53 -10.94 46.74
CA VAL A 822 6.51 -11.98 46.74
C VAL A 822 5.18 -11.47 46.20
N GLU A 823 4.82 -10.23 46.53
CA GLU A 823 3.53 -9.65 46.15
C GLU A 823 3.61 -8.14 46.00
N PHE A 824 2.93 -7.59 44.95
CA PHE A 824 2.69 -6.15 44.80
C PHE A 824 1.21 -5.83 45.00
N LYS A 825 0.92 -4.84 45.87
CA LYS A 825 -0.39 -4.21 46.01
C LYS A 825 -0.28 -2.70 45.71
N SER A 826 -1.38 -2.04 45.44
CA SER A 826 -1.40 -0.59 45.19
C SER A 826 -0.78 0.23 46.31
N SER A 827 -0.95 -0.24 47.58
CA SER A 827 -0.50 0.44 48.81
C SER A 827 0.63 -0.28 49.56
N ALA A 828 1.08 -1.45 49.11
CA ALA A 828 2.12 -2.23 49.79
C ALA A 828 2.91 -3.13 48.86
N VAL A 829 4.17 -3.39 49.20
CA VAL A 829 5.02 -4.41 48.59
C VAL A 829 5.44 -5.41 49.66
N THR A 830 5.25 -6.69 49.36
CA THR A 830 5.66 -7.76 50.29
C THR A 830 6.88 -8.48 49.70
N CYS A 831 7.95 -8.57 50.51
CA CYS A 831 9.13 -9.34 50.11
C CYS A 831 9.59 -10.27 51.28
N ARG A 832 10.39 -11.24 50.95
CA ARG A 832 10.90 -12.29 51.84
C ARG A 832 12.42 -12.31 51.84
N ILE A 833 12.98 -12.31 53.08
CA ILE A 833 14.41 -12.53 53.30
C ILE A 833 14.56 -13.95 53.85
N SER A 834 15.36 -14.78 53.16
CA SER A 834 15.67 -16.14 53.63
C SER A 834 16.65 -16.10 54.78
N GLY A 835 16.27 -16.68 55.93
CA GLY A 835 17.11 -16.78 57.14
C GLY A 835 18.18 -17.87 57.01
N ASP A 836 19.40 -17.57 57.41
CA ASP A 836 20.42 -18.57 57.62
C ASP A 836 20.18 -19.27 59.01
N LYS A 837 20.61 -20.54 59.14
CA LYS A 837 20.21 -21.39 60.26
C LYS A 837 20.68 -20.90 61.65
N ASP A 838 21.53 -19.83 61.74
CA ASP A 838 22.23 -19.46 62.99
C ASP A 838 22.02 -18.02 63.51
N GLY A 839 20.99 -17.29 63.09
CA GLY A 839 20.80 -15.93 63.61
C GLY A 839 19.38 -15.35 63.43
N GLU A 840 18.90 -14.66 64.49
CA GLU A 840 17.67 -13.89 64.41
C GLU A 840 17.93 -12.58 63.64
N ILE A 841 17.35 -12.45 62.43
CA ILE A 841 17.50 -11.24 61.60
C ILE A 841 16.60 -10.14 62.18
N LYS A 842 17.19 -9.13 62.78
CA LYS A 842 16.55 -7.90 63.24
C LYS A 842 16.97 -6.74 62.33
N LEU A 843 16.12 -6.32 61.44
CA LEU A 843 16.43 -5.25 60.50
C LEU A 843 16.48 -3.90 61.15
N ASP A 844 17.59 -3.16 60.95
CA ASP A 844 17.76 -1.77 61.43
C ASP A 844 17.16 -0.78 60.40
N SER A 845 17.29 -1.12 59.15
CA SER A 845 16.76 -0.32 58.03
C SER A 845 16.49 -1.19 56.79
N LEU A 846 15.72 -0.62 55.87
CA LEU A 846 15.43 -1.23 54.59
C LEU A 846 15.91 -0.28 53.51
N ARG A 847 16.70 -0.79 52.58
CA ARG A 847 17.15 -0.07 51.38
C ARG A 847 16.33 -0.53 50.20
N ILE A 848 15.63 0.41 49.56
CA ILE A 848 14.77 0.20 48.42
C ILE A 848 15.36 0.95 47.24
N ARG A 849 15.64 0.25 46.15
CA ARG A 849 16.17 0.85 44.94
C ARG A 849 15.20 0.62 43.75
N LEU A 850 14.76 1.72 43.17
CA LEU A 850 13.92 1.71 41.96
C LEU A 850 14.82 1.76 40.75
N VAL A 851 14.95 0.65 40.02
CA VAL A 851 15.90 0.47 38.90
C VAL A 851 17.27 1.04 39.27
N ASN A 852 17.88 1.91 38.49
CA ASN A 852 19.17 2.57 38.82
C ASN A 852 18.99 4.07 39.11
N VAL A 853 17.80 4.53 39.51
CA VAL A 853 17.42 5.95 39.48
C VAL A 853 17.28 6.56 40.85
N THR A 854 16.53 5.91 41.74
CA THR A 854 16.27 6.43 43.11
C THR A 854 16.52 5.35 44.13
N GLU A 855 17.09 5.78 45.26
CA GLU A 855 17.35 4.93 46.42
C GLU A 855 16.67 5.55 47.65
N THR A 856 15.84 4.76 48.32
CA THR A 856 15.13 5.17 49.55
C THR A 856 15.58 4.27 50.71
N VAL A 857 15.98 4.87 51.82
CA VAL A 857 16.33 4.16 53.04
C VAL A 857 15.24 4.41 54.09
N LEU A 858 14.53 3.35 54.48
CA LEU A 858 13.55 3.37 55.56
C LEU A 858 14.20 2.86 56.84
N LYS A 859 14.11 3.61 57.94
CA LYS A 859 14.58 3.18 59.28
C LYS A 859 13.44 2.55 60.05
N THR A 860 13.73 1.53 60.86
CA THR A 860 12.77 1.02 61.86
C THR A 860 12.32 2.15 62.73
N PRO A 861 11.02 2.31 63.00
CA PRO A 861 10.56 3.28 63.98
C PRO A 861 11.20 2.98 65.34
N GLY A 862 12.25 3.70 65.70
CA GLY A 862 12.89 3.57 67.00
C GLY A 862 11.86 3.83 68.08
N ALA A 863 12.01 3.14 69.21
CA ALA A 863 11.16 3.26 70.42
C ALA A 863 11.26 4.64 71.08
N ALA A 864 10.99 5.70 70.29
CA ALA A 864 11.01 7.10 70.80
C ALA A 864 9.67 7.59 71.45
N TYR A 865 8.71 6.65 71.54
CA TYR A 865 7.39 7.01 72.10
C TYR A 865 7.30 7.30 73.61
N PRO A 866 8.16 6.75 74.53
CA PRO A 866 7.99 7.14 75.93
C PRO A 866 8.38 8.57 76.22
N PHE A 867 9.34 9.15 75.53
CA PHE A 867 9.80 10.51 75.86
C PHE A 867 8.86 11.61 75.32
N ILE A 868 8.20 11.40 74.18
CA ILE A 868 7.23 12.36 73.62
C ILE A 868 5.95 12.40 74.52
N LEU A 869 5.46 11.23 74.99
CA LEU A 869 4.33 11.16 75.87
C LEU A 869 4.62 11.83 77.23
N VAL A 870 5.81 11.61 77.82
CA VAL A 870 6.24 12.29 79.03
C VAL A 870 6.39 13.81 78.81
N ALA A 871 6.96 14.25 77.70
CA ALA A 871 7.04 15.69 77.38
C ALA A 871 5.66 16.32 77.16
N LEU A 872 4.73 15.65 76.54
CA LEU A 872 3.33 16.09 76.32
C LEU A 872 2.57 16.19 77.68
N VAL A 873 2.74 15.21 78.56
CA VAL A 873 2.13 15.22 79.90
C VAL A 873 2.72 16.36 80.73
N ILE A 874 4.03 16.63 80.71
CA ILE A 874 4.66 17.78 81.40
C ILE A 874 4.14 19.12 80.84
N LEU A 875 3.99 19.26 79.50
CA LEU A 875 3.41 20.43 78.86
C LEU A 875 1.95 20.69 79.26
N ILE A 876 1.15 19.62 79.35
CA ILE A 876 -0.25 19.70 79.76
C ILE A 876 -0.33 20.13 81.21
N VAL A 877 0.51 19.61 82.17
CA VAL A 877 0.56 19.98 83.58
C VAL A 877 1.04 21.41 83.67
N LEU A 878 2.07 21.83 82.98
CA LEU A 878 2.53 23.23 82.96
C LEU A 878 1.47 24.22 82.40
N GLY A 879 0.76 23.82 81.40
CA GLY A 879 -0.37 24.55 80.80
C GLY A 879 -1.53 24.72 81.79
N ALA A 880 -1.89 23.65 82.56
CA ALA A 880 -2.92 23.72 83.59
C ALA A 880 -2.52 24.62 84.78
N VAL A 881 -1.26 24.55 85.17
CA VAL A 881 -0.74 25.46 86.29
C VAL A 881 -0.73 26.90 85.78
N ALA A 882 -0.29 27.16 84.52
CA ALA A 882 -0.35 28.52 83.96
C ALA A 882 -1.80 29.02 83.80
N GLY A 883 -2.73 28.11 83.34
CA GLY A 883 -4.17 28.44 83.30
C GLY A 883 -4.79 28.84 84.62
N VAL A 884 -4.45 28.11 85.66
CA VAL A 884 -4.92 28.47 87.05
C VAL A 884 -4.35 29.82 87.53
N PHE A 885 -3.08 30.09 87.18
CA PHE A 885 -2.45 31.40 87.47
C PHE A 885 -3.08 32.57 86.70
N ILE A 886 -3.36 32.34 85.44
CA ILE A 886 -4.01 33.33 84.54
C ILE A 886 -5.47 33.54 85.02
N HIS A 887 -6.19 32.46 85.38
CA HIS A 887 -7.57 32.58 85.91
C HIS A 887 -7.65 33.33 87.22
N ARG A 888 -6.72 33.08 88.17
CA ARG A 888 -6.61 33.85 89.40
C ARG A 888 -6.24 35.32 89.14
N LYS A 889 -5.40 35.62 88.16
CA LYS A 889 -5.06 36.98 87.81
C LYS A 889 -6.21 37.71 87.08
N SER A 890 -6.96 37.02 86.20
CA SER A 890 -8.19 37.57 85.61
C SER A 890 -9.31 37.84 86.62
N GLN A 891 -9.53 36.95 87.66
CA GLN A 891 -10.52 37.21 88.67
C GLN A 891 -10.13 38.42 89.54
N ARG A 892 -8.83 38.63 89.75
CA ARG A 892 -8.39 39.85 90.47
C ARG A 892 -8.57 41.10 89.62
N GLN A 893 -8.49 41.07 88.35
CA GLN A 893 -8.78 42.20 87.48
C GLN A 893 -10.28 42.44 87.28
N MET A 894 -11.09 41.37 87.22
CA MET A 894 -12.56 41.50 87.13
C MET A 894 -13.19 42.10 88.43
N ASN A 895 -12.68 41.78 89.65
CA ASN A 895 -13.16 42.39 90.87
C ASN A 895 -12.67 43.84 91.03
N ALA A 896 -11.63 44.25 90.35
CA ALA A 896 -11.17 45.66 90.32
C ALA A 896 -11.91 46.54 89.26
N HIS A 897 -12.66 45.93 88.35
CA HIS A 897 -13.48 46.67 87.35
C HIS A 897 -14.97 46.76 87.68
N LEU A 898 -15.45 46.04 88.78
CA LEU A 898 -16.85 46.02 89.17
C LEU A 898 -17.18 47.07 90.21
N GLU A 899 -16.20 47.75 90.83
CA GLU A 899 -16.49 48.81 91.81
C GLU A 899 -16.83 50.19 91.24
N PRO A 900 -16.44 50.56 90.01
CA PRO A 900 -16.87 51.85 89.41
C PRO A 900 -18.23 51.83 88.70
N MET A 901 -18.81 50.69 88.35
CA MET A 901 -20.06 50.71 87.64
C MET A 901 -21.34 50.55 88.41
N GLN A 902 -21.26 50.49 89.79
CA GLN A 902 -22.43 50.55 90.69
C GLN A 902 -22.86 51.91 91.12
N ASN A 903 -22.12 52.98 90.78
CA ASN A 903 -22.45 54.38 91.20
C ASN A 903 -23.04 55.21 89.97
N GLU A 904 -23.35 54.64 88.85
CA GLU A 904 -23.93 55.40 87.71
C GLU A 904 -25.39 54.97 87.31
N ILE A 905 -26.05 54.20 88.23
CA ILE A 905 -27.50 53.88 88.04
C ILE A 905 -28.28 54.37 89.38
N ARG A 906 -27.91 55.53 89.86
CA ARG A 906 -28.75 56.29 90.81
C ARG A 906 -28.45 57.81 90.60
N ASN A 907 -28.97 58.30 89.51
CA ASN A 907 -29.54 59.62 89.36
C ASN A 907 -30.27 59.70 88.03
#